data_958f8e32ff3ca391e23a178116492cc7
#
_entry.id   958f8e32ff3ca391e23a178116492cc7
#
_cell.length_a   1.000
_cell.length_b   1.000
_cell.length_c   1.000
_cell.angle_alpha   90.00
_cell.angle_beta   90.00
_cell.angle_gamma   90.00
#
_symmetry.space_group_name_H-M   'P 1'
#
loop_
_entity.id
_entity.type
_entity.pdbx_description
1 polymer ?
#
loop_
_entity_poly.entity_id
_entity_poly.type
_entity_poly.pdbx_seq_one_letter_code
_entity_poly.pdbx_strand_id
1 'polypeptide(L)'
;MEQESQHYGVPLERSDYLPLERHEHSCPPEEFAKWLEGYGKDARLAVDLFSGAGGLSLGLQRAGWTTAAAVDMDERALETHAANFPGMSLRMDLGKPEERDRLEQLLEPAKGRIDLVAGGPPCQPFSRAGRYKIRHLVKHHGRDPEDLRKELWRAYLDVIRRIRPRAVLMENVPDMGLGDDFFVIRMIEQQLEDLGYATQVRLVDAWRYRVPQHRKRLILLARNDVERFEWQPSISEAERTTLQDAIGDLPEIHVEPRERVGERVMSYTMPVGDQSWFATAMRSEVKPDELGVVHDHMTRRVREDDFNAFRKMTSRTSYPELDEEHRRYSTEHFTDKYKKLDWKDLSRSITAHIAKDGYWYIHPDQNRTLTVREAARVQTFPDHFRFAGTRSDAFRQIGNAVPPMLGEAAAAVLSPVGDEESASAPLRPTWRAAREELTAWAEARRQGPDWYQLPTLPSVHAAVVAVLSGAKIKPDQLRAMLESLDGATKLTRNAFKELLAAAPTSSVGGRLDRLADVAGKRSIWDADNRREVPERIGMKPAEKSLYLLLINEDLLWVGQGALRVAARLHDNTSDRTNRLSDGRVNLVKLVGAETNAPLRMAALRLLGNTVCTATKPLCDQCPLNRYCAGRENVAEDLFANGLIETEVRPSEPAQSSGPEPQRTAQGS
;
A
#
# COMPACT_ATOMS: atom_id res chain seq x y z
N MET A 1 29.16 -8.09 47.06
CA MET A 1 29.06 -8.85 45.79
C MET A 1 28.13 -8.06 44.86
N GLU A 2 28.72 -7.14 44.12
CA GLU A 2 28.04 -6.36 43.12
C GLU A 2 27.76 -7.28 41.91
N GLN A 3 26.51 -7.46 41.58
CA GLN A 3 26.11 -8.10 40.33
C GLN A 3 26.49 -7.17 39.20
N GLU A 4 27.56 -7.49 38.46
CA GLU A 4 27.82 -6.91 37.15
C GLU A 4 26.61 -7.18 36.24
N SER A 5 25.83 -6.16 35.99
CA SER A 5 24.82 -6.16 34.92
C SER A 5 25.58 -6.35 33.60
N GLN A 6 25.40 -7.50 32.97
CA GLN A 6 25.88 -7.72 31.60
C GLN A 6 25.23 -6.68 30.66
N HIS A 7 25.93 -5.59 30.39
CA HIS A 7 25.54 -4.62 29.42
C HIS A 7 25.67 -5.26 28.03
N TYR A 8 24.54 -5.61 27.45
CA TYR A 8 24.42 -5.91 26.02
C TYR A 8 24.75 -4.64 25.23
N GLY A 9 25.93 -4.53 24.67
CA GLY A 9 26.15 -3.51 23.66
C GLY A 9 27.53 -2.88 23.69
N VAL A 10 27.95 -2.41 22.56
CA VAL A 10 28.93 -1.36 22.38
C VAL A 10 28.50 -0.16 23.24
N PRO A 11 29.37 0.49 24.02
CA PRO A 11 29.00 1.71 24.72
C PRO A 11 28.28 2.64 23.75
N LEU A 12 27.10 3.14 24.15
CA LEU A 12 26.34 4.11 23.36
C LEU A 12 27.15 5.40 23.31
N GLU A 13 28.06 5.50 22.35
CA GLU A 13 28.63 6.81 22.02
C GLU A 13 27.50 7.68 21.51
N ARG A 14 27.21 8.74 22.25
CA ARG A 14 26.41 9.82 21.71
C ARG A 14 27.22 10.45 20.57
N SER A 15 26.85 10.15 19.33
CA SER A 15 27.42 10.86 18.17
C SER A 15 27.10 12.33 18.33
N ASP A 16 28.03 13.20 17.88
CA ASP A 16 27.87 14.63 17.96
C ASP A 16 26.56 15.06 17.31
N TYR A 17 25.85 15.94 18.01
CA TYR A 17 24.63 16.54 17.51
C TYR A 17 24.97 17.52 16.39
N LEU A 18 24.24 17.44 15.26
CA LEU A 18 24.33 18.38 14.16
C LEU A 18 23.16 19.37 14.26
N PRO A 19 23.36 20.61 14.70
CA PRO A 19 22.38 21.67 14.51
C PRO A 19 22.37 22.10 13.05
N LEU A 20 21.20 22.44 12.52
CA LEU A 20 21.05 23.01 11.18
C LEU A 20 20.47 24.42 11.27
N GLU A 21 20.98 25.32 10.44
CA GLU A 21 20.36 26.62 10.25
C GLU A 21 19.04 26.48 9.51
N ARG A 22 18.09 27.36 9.80
CA ARG A 22 16.80 27.37 9.11
C ARG A 22 16.97 27.80 7.67
N HIS A 23 16.15 27.25 6.79
CA HIS A 23 16.04 27.67 5.40
C HIS A 23 15.68 29.18 5.35
N GLU A 24 16.26 29.91 4.41
CA GLU A 24 16.10 31.37 4.28
C GLU A 24 14.63 31.82 4.14
N HIS A 25 13.77 30.96 3.57
CA HIS A 25 12.33 31.20 3.43
C HIS A 25 11.48 30.42 4.44
N SER A 26 12.09 29.85 5.48
CA SER A 26 11.34 29.31 6.63
C SER A 26 10.77 30.49 7.44
N CYS A 27 9.52 30.40 7.87
CA CYS A 27 8.90 31.45 8.64
C CYS A 27 8.28 30.96 9.96
N PRO A 28 8.31 31.76 11.02
CA PRO A 28 7.52 31.48 12.21
C PRO A 28 6.03 31.77 11.93
N PRO A 29 5.11 31.20 12.73
CA PRO A 29 3.67 31.40 12.53
C PRO A 29 3.21 32.88 12.46
N GLU A 30 3.85 33.74 13.23
CA GLU A 30 3.50 35.15 13.31
C GLU A 30 3.80 35.91 12.01
N GLU A 31 4.73 35.41 11.19
CA GLU A 31 5.15 36.02 9.94
C GLU A 31 4.50 35.36 8.71
N PHE A 32 3.63 34.36 8.89
CA PHE A 32 3.08 33.59 7.80
C PHE A 32 2.28 34.42 6.78
N ALA A 33 1.50 35.38 7.25
CA ALA A 33 0.77 36.27 6.35
C ALA A 33 1.71 37.08 5.44
N LYS A 34 2.81 37.59 6.00
CA LYS A 34 3.85 38.33 5.26
C LYS A 34 4.61 37.38 4.30
N TRP A 35 4.92 36.17 4.76
CA TRP A 35 5.55 35.15 3.91
C TRP A 35 4.71 34.87 2.66
N LEU A 36 3.38 34.80 2.79
CA LEU A 36 2.45 34.57 1.68
C LEU A 36 2.44 35.70 0.63
N GLU A 37 2.80 36.92 1.00
CA GLU A 37 2.91 38.05 0.07
C GLU A 37 4.01 37.81 -0.99
N GLY A 38 5.04 37.03 -0.64
CA GLY A 38 6.12 36.66 -1.54
C GLY A 38 5.70 35.64 -2.62
N TYR A 39 4.49 35.08 -2.51
CA TYR A 39 3.98 34.06 -3.45
C TYR A 39 2.75 34.57 -4.20
N GLY A 40 2.80 34.53 -5.52
CA GLY A 40 1.68 34.89 -6.40
C GLY A 40 0.43 34.03 -6.13
N LYS A 41 -0.71 34.48 -6.67
CA LYS A 41 -1.98 33.72 -6.51
C LYS A 41 -1.94 32.33 -7.15
N ASP A 42 -1.10 32.15 -8.15
CA ASP A 42 -0.93 30.89 -8.90
C ASP A 42 0.10 29.94 -8.24
N ALA A 43 0.69 30.32 -7.10
CA ALA A 43 1.59 29.46 -6.36
C ALA A 43 0.84 28.24 -5.81
N ARG A 44 1.34 27.05 -6.13
CA ARG A 44 0.77 25.78 -5.67
C ARG A 44 1.18 25.50 -4.24
N LEU A 45 0.35 25.89 -3.28
CA LEU A 45 0.64 25.75 -1.85
C LEU A 45 0.18 24.37 -1.35
N ALA A 46 1.06 23.72 -0.59
CA ALA A 46 0.79 22.43 0.04
C ALA A 46 0.95 22.50 1.57
N VAL A 47 0.19 21.65 2.26
CA VAL A 47 0.37 21.35 3.69
C VAL A 47 0.76 19.89 3.81
N ASP A 48 1.90 19.60 4.47
CA ASP A 48 2.40 18.24 4.72
C ASP A 48 2.15 17.84 6.17
N LEU A 49 1.20 16.94 6.40
CA LEU A 49 0.81 16.44 7.72
C LEU A 49 1.59 15.16 8.05
N PHE A 50 2.09 15.06 9.28
CA PHE A 50 2.99 13.98 9.70
C PHE A 50 4.26 13.94 8.84
N SER A 51 4.79 15.14 8.55
CA SER A 51 5.83 15.40 7.55
C SER A 51 7.17 14.73 7.84
N GLY A 52 7.44 14.39 9.11
CA GLY A 52 8.76 13.90 9.51
C GLY A 52 9.86 14.90 9.12
N ALA A 53 10.94 14.37 8.52
CA ALA A 53 12.06 15.19 8.04
C ALA A 53 11.81 15.84 6.67
N GLY A 54 10.63 15.62 6.05
CA GLY A 54 10.27 16.26 4.77
C GLY A 54 10.58 15.42 3.53
N GLY A 55 10.63 14.08 3.62
CA GLY A 55 10.80 13.25 2.43
C GLY A 55 9.66 13.42 1.42
N LEU A 56 8.42 13.53 1.91
CA LEU A 56 7.27 13.84 1.06
C LEU A 56 7.34 15.30 0.59
N SER A 57 7.61 16.26 1.49
CA SER A 57 7.76 17.67 1.15
C SER A 57 8.78 17.91 0.02
N LEU A 58 9.91 17.17 0.00
CA LEU A 58 10.89 17.24 -1.08
C LEU A 58 10.32 16.72 -2.40
N GLY A 59 9.54 15.64 -2.37
CA GLY A 59 8.81 15.15 -3.54
C GLY A 59 7.79 16.16 -4.05
N LEU A 60 7.04 16.81 -3.14
CA LEU A 60 6.12 17.89 -3.48
C LEU A 60 6.85 19.06 -4.16
N GLN A 61 7.97 19.50 -3.60
CA GLN A 61 8.77 20.59 -4.16
C GLN A 61 9.26 20.29 -5.57
N ARG A 62 9.76 19.08 -5.82
CA ARG A 62 10.20 18.62 -7.15
C ARG A 62 9.05 18.55 -8.16
N ALA A 63 7.83 18.29 -7.70
CA ALA A 63 6.63 18.33 -8.52
C ALA A 63 6.05 19.75 -8.68
N GLY A 64 6.75 20.79 -8.22
CA GLY A 64 6.37 22.20 -8.38
C GLY A 64 5.39 22.73 -7.32
N TRP A 65 5.31 22.07 -6.15
CA TRP A 65 4.53 22.53 -5.00
C TRP A 65 5.41 23.29 -4.01
N THR A 66 4.85 24.27 -3.31
CA THR A 66 5.51 24.97 -2.21
C THR A 66 4.88 24.54 -0.89
N THR A 67 5.68 24.02 0.03
CA THR A 67 5.21 23.64 1.37
C THR A 67 4.97 24.90 2.19
N ALA A 68 3.70 25.28 2.39
CA ALA A 68 3.29 26.40 3.22
C ALA A 68 3.37 26.08 4.72
N ALA A 69 3.03 24.84 5.08
CA ALA A 69 3.16 24.33 6.44
C ALA A 69 3.46 22.82 6.45
N ALA A 70 4.35 22.43 7.34
CA ALA A 70 4.63 21.04 7.69
C ALA A 70 4.33 20.81 9.16
N VAL A 71 3.68 19.70 9.48
CA VAL A 71 3.21 19.38 10.84
C VAL A 71 3.71 18.03 11.28
N ASP A 72 4.40 17.95 12.41
CA ASP A 72 4.82 16.69 13.03
C ASP A 72 4.90 16.83 14.57
N MET A 73 5.00 15.72 15.28
CA MET A 73 5.26 15.70 16.73
C MET A 73 6.76 15.62 17.06
N ASP A 74 7.58 15.08 16.16
CA ASP A 74 9.01 14.86 16.37
C ASP A 74 9.80 16.16 16.13
N GLU A 75 10.26 16.76 17.22
CA GLU A 75 11.01 18.01 17.20
C GLU A 75 12.29 17.92 16.35
N ARG A 76 12.99 16.77 16.33
CA ARG A 76 14.21 16.58 15.56
C ARG A 76 13.93 16.49 14.06
N ALA A 77 12.83 15.84 13.71
CA ALA A 77 12.38 15.80 12.33
C ALA A 77 11.98 17.19 11.82
N LEU A 78 11.28 17.98 12.65
CA LEU A 78 10.92 19.36 12.29
C LEU A 78 12.12 20.31 12.22
N GLU A 79 13.17 20.12 13.03
CA GLU A 79 14.42 20.86 12.89
C GLU A 79 15.05 20.60 11.50
N THR A 80 15.08 19.34 11.07
CA THR A 80 15.51 18.97 9.71
C THR A 80 14.60 19.62 8.67
N HIS A 81 13.27 19.54 8.85
CA HIS A 81 12.33 20.12 7.91
C HIS A 81 12.53 21.63 7.77
N ALA A 82 12.61 22.36 8.88
CA ALA A 82 12.80 23.82 8.89
C ALA A 82 14.12 24.28 8.24
N ALA A 83 15.13 23.41 8.22
CA ALA A 83 16.41 23.69 7.58
C ALA A 83 16.42 23.47 6.06
N ASN A 84 15.51 22.64 5.55
CA ASN A 84 15.52 22.25 4.13
C ASN A 84 14.34 22.85 3.33
N PHE A 85 13.31 23.42 4.00
CA PHE A 85 12.08 23.85 3.32
C PHE A 85 11.61 25.26 3.72
N PRO A 86 10.91 25.96 2.80
CA PRO A 86 10.21 27.19 3.11
C PRO A 86 8.98 26.95 3.99
N GLY A 87 8.34 28.04 4.43
CA GLY A 87 7.08 28.01 5.18
C GLY A 87 7.24 27.63 6.64
N MET A 88 6.14 27.23 7.25
CA MET A 88 6.08 26.91 8.69
C MET A 88 6.41 25.42 8.94
N SER A 89 7.25 25.17 9.96
CA SER A 89 7.45 23.82 10.52
C SER A 89 6.85 23.79 11.93
N LEU A 90 5.71 23.12 12.11
CA LEU A 90 4.85 23.22 13.27
C LEU A 90 4.88 21.94 14.11
N ARG A 91 5.26 22.05 15.39
CA ARG A 91 5.17 20.94 16.33
C ARG A 91 3.77 20.85 16.90
N MET A 92 2.98 19.87 16.44
CA MET A 92 1.59 19.68 16.84
C MET A 92 1.24 18.21 16.96
N ASP A 93 0.37 17.87 17.93
CA ASP A 93 -0.28 16.56 18.05
C ASP A 93 -1.65 16.62 17.39
N LEU A 94 -1.74 16.25 16.11
CA LEU A 94 -3.00 16.25 15.36
C LEU A 94 -4.06 15.26 15.90
N GLY A 95 -3.71 14.37 16.81
CA GLY A 95 -4.68 13.54 17.54
C GLY A 95 -5.61 14.37 18.42
N LYS A 96 -5.19 15.58 18.82
CA LYS A 96 -5.94 16.49 19.67
C LYS A 96 -6.78 17.46 18.84
N PRO A 97 -8.10 17.56 19.10
CA PRO A 97 -8.97 18.50 18.37
C PRO A 97 -8.50 19.94 18.42
N GLU A 98 -8.06 20.40 19.61
CA GLU A 98 -7.58 21.77 19.84
C GLU A 98 -6.34 22.15 19.00
N GLU A 99 -5.46 21.16 18.70
CA GLU A 99 -4.31 21.42 17.82
C GLU A 99 -4.73 21.50 16.34
N ARG A 100 -5.77 20.80 15.94
CA ARG A 100 -6.35 20.96 14.59
C ARG A 100 -7.07 22.30 14.44
N ASP A 101 -7.79 22.75 15.48
CA ASP A 101 -8.38 24.11 15.52
C ASP A 101 -7.30 25.18 15.41
N ARG A 102 -6.19 25.01 16.12
CA ARG A 102 -5.03 25.89 16.04
C ARG A 102 -4.39 25.88 14.65
N LEU A 103 -4.23 24.72 14.02
CA LEU A 103 -3.70 24.61 12.66
C LEU A 103 -4.58 25.39 11.67
N GLU A 104 -5.90 25.22 11.75
CA GLU A 104 -6.85 25.95 10.90
C GLU A 104 -6.71 27.48 11.08
N GLN A 105 -6.59 27.96 12.32
CA GLN A 105 -6.36 29.37 12.61
C GLN A 105 -5.04 29.88 12.02
N LEU A 106 -3.95 29.13 12.13
CA LEU A 106 -2.66 29.51 11.57
C LEU A 106 -2.69 29.57 10.03
N LEU A 107 -3.50 28.75 9.40
CA LEU A 107 -3.66 28.71 7.95
C LEU A 107 -4.72 29.70 7.41
N GLU A 108 -5.45 30.41 8.28
CA GLU A 108 -6.49 31.37 7.84
C GLU A 108 -5.98 32.39 6.82
N PRO A 109 -4.73 32.95 6.91
CA PRO A 109 -4.20 33.81 5.86
C PRO A 109 -4.11 33.17 4.48
N ALA A 110 -3.97 31.83 4.41
CA ALA A 110 -3.89 31.06 3.16
C ALA A 110 -5.22 30.40 2.79
N LYS A 111 -6.33 30.80 3.40
CA LYS A 111 -7.65 30.22 3.12
C LYS A 111 -8.01 30.28 1.65
N GLY A 112 -8.41 29.15 1.08
CA GLY A 112 -8.74 29.01 -0.35
C GLY A 112 -7.52 29.05 -1.28
N ARG A 113 -6.28 29.10 -0.74
CA ARG A 113 -5.03 29.05 -1.50
C ARG A 113 -4.26 27.76 -1.29
N ILE A 114 -4.63 26.92 -0.31
CA ILE A 114 -4.01 25.61 -0.11
C ILE A 114 -4.61 24.64 -1.12
N ASP A 115 -3.81 24.31 -2.11
CA ASP A 115 -4.20 23.41 -3.19
C ASP A 115 -4.08 21.95 -2.82
N LEU A 116 -3.10 21.58 -1.98
CA LEU A 116 -2.79 20.19 -1.66
C LEU A 116 -2.65 19.99 -0.14
N VAL A 117 -3.31 18.98 0.39
CA VAL A 117 -3.00 18.41 1.69
C VAL A 117 -2.37 17.04 1.46
N ALA A 118 -1.10 16.91 1.84
CA ALA A 118 -0.34 15.67 1.76
C ALA A 118 -0.06 15.13 3.16
N GLY A 119 0.32 13.84 3.28
CA GLY A 119 0.81 13.30 4.55
C GLY A 119 0.81 11.79 4.66
N GLY A 120 1.52 11.32 5.70
CA GLY A 120 1.62 9.91 6.07
C GLY A 120 1.13 9.66 7.50
N PRO A 121 -0.20 9.60 7.76
CA PRO A 121 -0.69 9.40 9.12
C PRO A 121 -0.14 8.08 9.71
N PRO A 122 0.42 8.10 10.96
CA PRO A 122 1.04 6.93 11.55
C PRO A 122 0.11 5.71 11.63
N CYS A 123 0.59 4.56 11.17
CA CYS A 123 -0.13 3.30 11.10
C CYS A 123 0.42 2.25 12.09
N GLN A 124 0.91 2.66 13.26
CA GLN A 124 1.58 1.75 14.19
C GLN A 124 0.71 0.57 14.67
N PRO A 125 -0.62 0.69 14.88
CA PRO A 125 -1.46 -0.45 15.23
C PRO A 125 -1.60 -1.48 14.12
N PHE A 126 -1.47 -1.08 12.87
CA PHE A 126 -1.66 -1.93 11.69
C PHE A 126 -0.36 -2.59 11.20
N SER A 127 0.82 -2.01 11.48
CA SER A 127 2.09 -2.62 11.08
C SER A 127 2.39 -3.90 11.85
N ARG A 128 3.09 -4.87 11.23
CA ARG A 128 3.46 -6.14 11.87
C ARG A 128 4.23 -5.92 13.19
N ALA A 129 5.18 -4.98 13.18
CA ALA A 129 5.97 -4.62 14.36
C ALA A 129 5.12 -3.91 15.42
N GLY A 130 4.19 -3.04 15.02
CA GLY A 130 3.26 -2.36 15.91
C GLY A 130 2.30 -3.31 16.59
N ARG A 131 1.69 -4.24 15.86
CA ARG A 131 0.79 -5.28 16.42
C ARG A 131 1.48 -6.15 17.46
N TYR A 132 2.74 -6.56 17.22
CA TYR A 132 3.50 -7.32 18.22
C TYR A 132 3.73 -6.50 19.49
N LYS A 133 4.16 -5.25 19.37
CA LYS A 133 4.41 -4.34 20.49
C LYS A 133 3.14 -4.06 21.30
N ILE A 134 2.00 -3.84 20.64
CA ILE A 134 0.72 -3.59 21.29
C ILE A 134 0.26 -4.83 22.05
N ARG A 135 0.30 -6.04 21.45
CA ARG A 135 -0.03 -7.29 22.13
C ARG A 135 0.84 -7.50 23.38
N HIS A 136 2.12 -7.19 23.30
CA HIS A 136 3.04 -7.29 24.43
C HIS A 136 2.69 -6.27 25.54
N LEU A 137 2.38 -5.03 25.18
CA LEU A 137 2.02 -3.96 26.12
C LEU A 137 0.66 -4.19 26.78
N VAL A 138 -0.33 -4.68 26.03
CA VAL A 138 -1.64 -5.08 26.57
C VAL A 138 -1.50 -6.23 27.56
N LYS A 139 -0.71 -7.26 27.20
CA LYS A 139 -0.53 -8.47 28.01
C LYS A 139 0.29 -8.23 29.29
N HIS A 140 1.25 -7.33 29.27
CA HIS A 140 2.23 -7.15 30.37
C HIS A 140 2.13 -5.82 31.12
N HIS A 141 1.44 -4.81 30.58
CA HIS A 141 1.39 -3.47 31.16
C HIS A 141 -0.02 -2.87 31.28
N GLY A 142 -1.07 -3.67 31.05
CA GLY A 142 -2.49 -3.24 31.25
C GLY A 142 -2.91 -1.99 30.46
N ARG A 143 -2.23 -1.67 29.34
CA ARG A 143 -2.61 -0.53 28.50
C ARG A 143 -3.86 -0.84 27.70
N ASP A 144 -4.71 0.19 27.55
CA ASP A 144 -5.92 0.16 26.75
C ASP A 144 -5.62 -0.35 25.32
N PRO A 145 -6.34 -1.37 24.83
CA PRO A 145 -6.22 -1.85 23.46
C PRO A 145 -6.56 -0.78 22.39
N GLU A 146 -7.32 0.25 22.75
CA GLU A 146 -7.61 1.39 21.90
C GLU A 146 -6.47 2.43 21.96
N ASP A 147 -5.38 2.12 21.29
CA ASP A 147 -4.33 3.11 21.07
C ASP A 147 -4.88 4.26 20.21
N LEU A 148 -4.88 5.48 20.74
CA LEU A 148 -5.31 6.71 20.08
C LEU A 148 -4.70 6.89 18.66
N ARG A 149 -3.57 6.24 18.38
CA ARG A 149 -2.94 6.22 17.05
C ARG A 149 -3.73 5.45 15.99
N LYS A 150 -4.73 4.63 16.38
CA LYS A 150 -5.65 4.01 15.42
C LYS A 150 -6.52 5.04 14.71
N GLU A 151 -6.66 6.22 15.26
CA GLU A 151 -7.57 7.25 14.79
C GLU A 151 -6.89 8.45 14.08
N LEU A 152 -5.56 8.46 13.95
CA LEU A 152 -4.85 9.58 13.30
C LEU A 152 -5.21 9.76 11.81
N TRP A 153 -5.69 8.71 11.14
CA TRP A 153 -6.29 8.85 9.82
C TRP A 153 -7.58 9.68 9.85
N ARG A 154 -8.36 9.65 10.96
CA ARG A 154 -9.54 10.51 11.14
C ARG A 154 -9.13 11.97 11.34
N ALA A 155 -8.05 12.20 12.10
CA ALA A 155 -7.47 13.54 12.24
C ALA A 155 -7.00 14.09 10.89
N TYR A 156 -6.38 13.26 10.06
CA TYR A 156 -6.00 13.62 8.70
C TYR A 156 -7.21 14.03 7.85
N LEU A 157 -8.28 13.25 7.84
CA LEU A 157 -9.53 13.59 7.14
C LEU A 157 -10.23 14.84 7.70
N ASP A 158 -10.15 15.07 9.02
CA ASP A 158 -10.71 16.25 9.64
C ASP A 158 -10.02 17.53 9.14
N VAL A 159 -8.69 17.51 9.01
CA VAL A 159 -7.93 18.64 8.42
C VAL A 159 -8.33 18.85 6.95
N ILE A 160 -8.47 17.79 6.15
CA ILE A 160 -8.94 17.91 4.75
C ILE A 160 -10.34 18.53 4.69
N ARG A 161 -11.24 18.14 5.58
CA ARG A 161 -12.62 18.67 5.64
C ARG A 161 -12.65 20.15 5.95
N ARG A 162 -11.72 20.65 6.79
CA ARG A 162 -11.58 22.05 7.18
C ARG A 162 -10.94 22.88 6.08
N ILE A 163 -9.84 22.43 5.51
CA ILE A 163 -9.07 23.14 4.49
C ILE A 163 -9.75 23.11 3.12
N ARG A 164 -10.38 21.99 2.76
CA ARG A 164 -10.97 21.75 1.42
C ARG A 164 -9.98 21.98 0.27
N PRO A 165 -8.80 21.34 0.30
CA PRO A 165 -7.83 21.50 -0.76
C PRO A 165 -8.37 20.96 -2.10
N ARG A 166 -7.82 21.38 -3.23
CA ARG A 166 -8.13 20.82 -4.54
C ARG A 166 -7.68 19.38 -4.68
N ALA A 167 -6.56 19.03 -4.04
CA ALA A 167 -5.97 17.69 -4.13
C ALA A 167 -5.55 17.16 -2.74
N VAL A 168 -5.48 15.82 -2.65
CA VAL A 168 -5.07 15.09 -1.45
C VAL A 168 -4.08 14.00 -1.83
N LEU A 169 -2.99 13.84 -1.05
CA LEU A 169 -2.03 12.77 -1.17
C LEU A 169 -1.81 12.11 0.20
N MET A 170 -2.16 10.85 0.34
CA MET A 170 -1.88 10.07 1.56
C MET A 170 -0.95 8.90 1.24
N GLU A 171 0.14 8.78 2.01
CA GLU A 171 1.01 7.61 2.00
C GLU A 171 0.81 6.78 3.26
N ASN A 172 0.92 5.45 3.12
CA ASN A 172 0.93 4.57 4.28
C ASN A 172 1.60 3.22 3.98
N VAL A 173 1.77 2.42 5.01
CA VAL A 173 2.24 1.04 4.86
C VAL A 173 1.13 0.13 4.30
N PRO A 174 1.48 -0.95 3.54
CA PRO A 174 0.49 -1.89 3.01
C PRO A 174 -0.45 -2.48 4.06
N ASP A 175 0.07 -2.70 5.28
CA ASP A 175 -0.70 -3.29 6.38
C ASP A 175 -1.92 -2.45 6.79
N MET A 176 -1.96 -1.16 6.52
CA MET A 176 -3.15 -0.32 6.71
C MET A 176 -4.29 -0.76 5.78
N GLY A 177 -3.96 -1.13 4.54
CA GLY A 177 -4.93 -1.67 3.61
C GLY A 177 -5.25 -3.14 3.86
N LEU A 178 -4.24 -3.96 4.20
CA LEU A 178 -4.38 -5.41 4.35
C LEU A 178 -5.01 -5.84 5.69
N GLY A 179 -5.07 -4.94 6.69
CA GLY A 179 -5.75 -5.19 7.96
C GLY A 179 -7.26 -4.97 7.83
N ASP A 180 -8.07 -5.74 8.60
CA ASP A 180 -9.52 -5.62 8.72
C ASP A 180 -10.22 -5.42 7.34
N ASP A 181 -9.81 -6.21 6.34
CA ASP A 181 -10.35 -6.23 4.98
C ASP A 181 -10.44 -4.83 4.32
N PHE A 182 -9.37 -4.03 4.47
CA PHE A 182 -9.29 -2.67 3.93
C PHE A 182 -10.34 -1.70 4.49
N PHE A 183 -10.93 -1.99 5.63
CA PHE A 183 -12.02 -1.17 6.19
C PHE A 183 -11.62 0.31 6.31
N VAL A 184 -10.43 0.61 6.84
CA VAL A 184 -9.96 2.00 7.00
C VAL A 184 -9.84 2.72 5.65
N ILE A 185 -9.30 2.05 4.64
CA ILE A 185 -9.16 2.64 3.29
C ILE A 185 -10.52 2.86 2.64
N ARG A 186 -11.46 1.91 2.79
CA ARG A 186 -12.84 2.06 2.30
C ARG A 186 -13.52 3.27 2.94
N MET A 187 -13.34 3.47 4.26
CA MET A 187 -13.86 4.64 4.98
C MET A 187 -13.25 5.95 4.48
N ILE A 188 -11.94 5.97 4.26
CA ILE A 188 -11.25 7.17 3.77
C ILE A 188 -11.74 7.52 2.36
N GLU A 189 -11.73 6.56 1.43
CA GLU A 189 -12.20 6.79 0.06
C GLU A 189 -13.63 7.30 0.03
N GLN A 190 -14.53 6.67 0.79
CA GLN A 190 -15.92 7.08 0.83
C GLN A 190 -16.09 8.50 1.37
N GLN A 191 -15.41 8.86 2.45
CA GLN A 191 -15.50 10.21 2.99
C GLN A 191 -14.93 11.26 2.03
N LEU A 192 -13.88 10.94 1.27
CA LEU A 192 -13.38 11.83 0.22
C LEU A 192 -14.37 11.95 -0.95
N GLU A 193 -14.98 10.85 -1.38
CA GLU A 193 -16.03 10.89 -2.41
C GLU A 193 -17.26 11.70 -1.94
N ASP A 194 -17.69 11.57 -0.68
CA ASP A 194 -18.78 12.38 -0.08
C ASP A 194 -18.42 13.88 -0.05
N LEU A 195 -17.13 14.21 0.00
CA LEU A 195 -16.61 15.56 -0.11
C LEU A 195 -16.45 16.04 -1.57
N GLY A 196 -16.77 15.20 -2.56
CA GLY A 196 -16.70 15.52 -3.99
C GLY A 196 -15.36 15.21 -4.65
N TYR A 197 -14.48 14.41 -4.03
CA TYR A 197 -13.21 14.03 -4.64
C TYR A 197 -13.34 12.76 -5.49
N ALA A 198 -12.71 12.76 -6.66
CA ALA A 198 -12.33 11.54 -7.35
C ALA A 198 -11.09 10.94 -6.67
N THR A 199 -11.10 9.63 -6.41
CA THR A 199 -10.03 8.96 -5.66
C THR A 199 -9.31 7.91 -6.50
N GLN A 200 -8.01 7.72 -6.22
CA GLN A 200 -7.17 6.62 -6.70
C GLN A 200 -6.41 6.02 -5.51
N VAL A 201 -6.55 4.72 -5.29
CA VAL A 201 -5.75 3.98 -4.31
C VAL A 201 -4.91 2.94 -5.01
N ARG A 202 -3.64 2.84 -4.65
CA ARG A 202 -2.72 1.81 -5.18
C ARG A 202 -1.78 1.29 -4.09
N LEU A 203 -1.48 0.00 -4.20
CA LEU A 203 -0.34 -0.62 -3.53
C LEU A 203 0.83 -0.63 -4.50
N VAL A 204 1.80 0.22 -4.26
CA VAL A 204 2.97 0.39 -5.14
C VAL A 204 4.23 -0.18 -4.51
N ASP A 205 5.14 -0.68 -5.34
CA ASP A 205 6.52 -0.90 -4.93
C ASP A 205 7.36 0.27 -5.44
N ALA A 206 8.06 0.96 -4.54
CA ALA A 206 8.72 2.23 -4.81
C ALA A 206 9.81 2.14 -5.91
N TRP A 207 10.40 0.95 -6.15
CA TRP A 207 11.37 0.77 -7.23
C TRP A 207 10.80 1.12 -8.62
N ARG A 208 9.48 0.98 -8.81
CA ARG A 208 8.81 1.40 -10.06
C ARG A 208 8.83 2.91 -10.29
N TYR A 209 9.29 3.66 -9.31
CA TYR A 209 9.49 5.11 -9.33
C TYR A 209 10.95 5.47 -9.09
N ARG A 210 11.88 4.61 -9.56
CA ARG A 210 13.34 4.80 -9.50
C ARG A 210 13.95 4.82 -8.11
N VAL A 211 13.22 4.35 -7.08
CA VAL A 211 13.74 4.21 -5.72
C VAL A 211 14.54 2.90 -5.61
N PRO A 212 15.84 2.90 -5.26
CA PRO A 212 16.71 1.71 -5.32
C PRO A 212 16.46 0.73 -4.16
N GLN A 213 15.19 0.48 -3.84
CA GLN A 213 14.80 -0.47 -2.77
C GLN A 213 13.44 -1.10 -3.02
N HIS A 214 13.27 -2.33 -2.52
CA HIS A 214 11.95 -2.94 -2.36
C HIS A 214 11.21 -2.29 -1.19
N ARG A 215 10.29 -1.37 -1.51
CA ARG A 215 9.50 -0.66 -0.51
C ARG A 215 8.06 -0.55 -0.96
N LYS A 216 7.21 -1.46 -0.47
CA LYS A 216 5.78 -1.43 -0.76
C LYS A 216 5.07 -0.38 0.07
N ARG A 217 4.22 0.42 -0.58
CA ARG A 217 3.42 1.47 0.04
C ARG A 217 2.00 1.51 -0.51
N LEU A 218 1.09 1.88 0.36
CA LEU A 218 -0.25 2.28 -0.01
C LEU A 218 -0.22 3.78 -0.30
N ILE A 219 -0.64 4.16 -1.49
CA ILE A 219 -0.80 5.57 -1.89
C ILE A 219 -2.28 5.80 -2.23
N LEU A 220 -2.86 6.82 -1.61
CA LEU A 220 -4.17 7.33 -1.96
C LEU A 220 -3.99 8.75 -2.50
N LEU A 221 -4.51 8.97 -3.69
CA LEU A 221 -4.59 10.28 -4.34
C LEU A 221 -6.05 10.67 -4.51
N ALA A 222 -6.38 11.95 -4.32
CA ALA A 222 -7.72 12.45 -4.55
C ALA A 222 -7.70 13.86 -5.17
N ARG A 223 -8.68 14.17 -6.02
CA ARG A 223 -8.85 15.45 -6.71
C ARG A 223 -10.34 15.81 -6.78
N ASN A 224 -10.67 17.09 -6.59
CA ASN A 224 -12.04 17.59 -6.72
C ASN A 224 -12.28 18.44 -7.98
N ASP A 225 -11.24 18.63 -8.79
CA ASP A 225 -11.27 19.39 -10.05
C ASP A 225 -11.42 18.50 -11.29
N VAL A 226 -11.49 17.17 -11.10
CA VAL A 226 -11.68 16.19 -12.19
C VAL A 226 -12.62 15.08 -11.71
N GLU A 227 -13.36 14.49 -12.64
CA GLU A 227 -14.22 13.34 -12.33
C GLU A 227 -13.44 12.03 -12.27
N ARG A 228 -12.33 11.95 -12.99
CA ARG A 228 -11.46 10.79 -13.05
C ARG A 228 -10.04 11.19 -13.40
N PHE A 229 -9.06 10.50 -12.83
CA PHE A 229 -7.65 10.58 -13.22
C PHE A 229 -6.99 9.22 -13.06
N GLU A 230 -5.83 9.02 -13.67
CA GLU A 230 -5.06 7.79 -13.57
C GLU A 230 -3.62 8.08 -13.15
N TRP A 231 -3.09 7.18 -12.36
CA TRP A 231 -1.68 7.17 -11.96
C TRP A 231 -1.07 5.83 -12.31
N GLN A 232 -0.09 5.82 -13.21
CA GLN A 232 0.58 4.61 -13.69
C GLN A 232 2.02 4.54 -13.16
N PRO A 233 2.59 3.35 -12.96
CA PRO A 233 4.02 3.19 -12.70
C PRO A 233 4.83 3.72 -13.87
N SER A 234 5.95 4.44 -13.57
CA SER A 234 6.72 5.15 -14.60
C SER A 234 7.78 4.30 -15.29
N ILE A 235 8.23 3.19 -14.69
CA ILE A 235 9.32 2.37 -15.24
C ILE A 235 9.03 0.87 -15.28
N SER A 236 9.67 0.19 -16.23
CA SER A 236 9.72 -1.27 -16.33
C SER A 236 10.76 -1.88 -15.39
N GLU A 237 10.73 -3.20 -15.20
CA GLU A 237 11.73 -3.91 -14.39
C GLU A 237 13.15 -3.80 -14.95
N ALA A 238 13.28 -3.67 -16.25
CA ALA A 238 14.59 -3.51 -16.92
C ALA A 238 15.27 -2.16 -16.63
N GLU A 239 14.52 -1.16 -16.19
CA GLU A 239 14.99 0.21 -15.91
C GLU A 239 15.18 0.48 -14.41
N ARG A 240 15.13 -0.57 -13.58
CA ARG A 240 15.26 -0.40 -12.12
C ARG A 240 16.64 0.14 -11.73
N THR A 241 16.67 1.03 -10.75
CA THR A 241 17.88 1.59 -10.17
C THR A 241 18.47 0.60 -9.16
N THR A 242 19.67 0.12 -9.41
CA THR A 242 20.35 -0.85 -8.53
C THR A 242 21.04 -0.16 -7.35
N LEU A 243 21.52 -0.95 -6.40
CA LEU A 243 22.31 -0.41 -5.29
C LEU A 243 23.64 0.19 -5.81
N GLN A 244 24.24 -0.40 -6.86
CA GLN A 244 25.43 0.14 -7.52
C GLN A 244 25.17 1.54 -8.09
N ASP A 245 24.03 1.75 -8.73
CA ASP A 245 23.64 3.07 -9.24
C ASP A 245 23.49 4.10 -8.13
N ALA A 246 23.03 3.66 -6.96
CA ALA A 246 22.68 4.55 -5.86
C ALA A 246 23.89 4.99 -5.02
N ILE A 247 24.84 4.09 -4.74
CA ILE A 247 25.91 4.36 -3.77
C ILE A 247 27.31 3.97 -4.26
N GLY A 248 27.44 3.45 -5.49
CA GLY A 248 28.70 2.94 -6.00
C GLY A 248 29.77 4.01 -6.30
N ASP A 249 29.39 5.28 -6.37
CA ASP A 249 30.28 6.43 -6.53
C ASP A 249 30.79 7.02 -5.20
N LEU A 250 30.21 6.61 -4.06
CA LEU A 250 30.59 7.14 -2.75
C LEU A 250 31.97 6.62 -2.32
N PRO A 251 32.75 7.43 -1.58
CA PRO A 251 34.10 7.05 -1.16
C PRO A 251 34.13 5.76 -0.35
N GLU A 252 35.15 4.94 -0.55
CA GLU A 252 35.41 3.81 0.33
C GLU A 252 35.78 4.28 1.73
N ILE A 253 35.35 3.54 2.74
CA ILE A 253 35.65 3.80 4.14
C ILE A 253 36.53 2.67 4.66
N HIS A 254 37.66 3.03 5.26
CA HIS A 254 38.47 2.06 5.99
C HIS A 254 37.72 1.59 7.24
N VAL A 255 37.63 0.28 7.46
CA VAL A 255 36.86 -0.33 8.54
C VAL A 255 37.76 -1.21 9.40
N GLU A 256 38.00 -0.77 10.62
CA GLU A 256 38.66 -1.56 11.66
C GLU A 256 37.66 -1.82 12.80
N PRO A 257 37.71 -3.02 13.41
CA PRO A 257 36.84 -3.34 14.55
C PRO A 257 36.97 -2.33 15.69
N ARG A 258 35.82 -1.89 16.23
CA ARG A 258 35.69 -0.95 17.34
C ARG A 258 36.14 0.49 17.04
N GLU A 259 36.68 0.78 15.85
CA GLU A 259 37.02 2.12 15.44
C GLU A 259 35.82 2.89 14.87
N ARG A 260 35.97 4.20 14.74
CA ARG A 260 34.99 5.07 14.10
C ARG A 260 34.93 4.74 12.61
N VAL A 261 33.74 4.59 12.05
CA VAL A 261 33.53 4.23 10.65
C VAL A 261 32.97 5.43 9.89
N GLY A 262 33.84 6.08 9.10
CA GLY A 262 33.51 7.26 8.31
C GLY A 262 33.36 8.54 9.14
N GLU A 263 33.06 9.63 8.45
CA GLU A 263 33.01 10.97 9.03
C GLU A 263 31.79 11.78 8.56
N ARG A 264 31.51 12.88 9.29
CA ARG A 264 30.44 13.82 8.89
C ARG A 264 30.75 14.56 7.60
N VAL A 265 32.04 14.81 7.33
CA VAL A 265 32.51 15.45 6.10
C VAL A 265 33.69 14.64 5.61
N MET A 266 33.58 14.09 4.40
CA MET A 266 34.65 13.35 3.75
C MET A 266 34.93 13.95 2.38
N SER A 267 36.18 13.88 1.93
CA SER A 267 36.55 14.25 0.57
C SER A 267 35.78 13.38 -0.44
N TYR A 268 35.31 14.01 -1.48
CA TYR A 268 34.60 13.35 -2.58
C TYR A 268 35.31 13.72 -3.89
N THR A 269 35.73 12.72 -4.61
CA THR A 269 36.24 12.89 -5.98
C THR A 269 35.27 12.13 -6.89
N MET A 270 34.68 12.85 -7.82
CA MET A 270 33.77 12.23 -8.78
C MET A 270 34.54 11.15 -9.57
N PRO A 271 34.06 9.89 -9.60
CA PRO A 271 34.70 8.84 -10.37
C PRO A 271 34.84 9.22 -11.84
N VAL A 272 35.98 8.87 -12.44
CA VAL A 272 36.18 9.07 -13.88
C VAL A 272 35.51 7.93 -14.63
N GLY A 273 34.58 8.24 -15.54
CA GLY A 273 33.84 7.26 -16.34
C GLY A 273 32.34 7.48 -16.36
N ASP A 274 31.61 6.51 -16.87
CA ASP A 274 30.13 6.54 -16.93
C ASP A 274 29.53 6.49 -15.54
N GLN A 275 29.05 7.62 -15.09
CA GLN A 275 28.29 7.70 -13.85
C GLN A 275 26.87 7.26 -14.08
N SER A 276 26.29 6.65 -13.04
CA SER A 276 24.87 6.39 -13.07
C SER A 276 24.09 7.74 -13.11
N TRP A 277 23.03 7.77 -13.90
CA TRP A 277 22.11 8.91 -13.90
C TRP A 277 21.64 9.26 -12.49
N PHE A 278 21.50 8.24 -11.60
CA PHE A 278 21.02 8.41 -10.24
C PHE A 278 22.06 9.16 -9.38
N ALA A 279 23.33 8.76 -9.41
CA ALA A 279 24.40 9.48 -8.69
C ALA A 279 24.48 10.94 -9.13
N THR A 280 24.37 11.19 -10.45
CA THR A 280 24.32 12.55 -11.01
C THR A 280 23.12 13.33 -10.48
N ALA A 281 21.92 12.73 -10.46
CA ALA A 281 20.73 13.36 -9.95
C ALA A 281 20.82 13.67 -8.43
N MET A 282 21.45 12.79 -7.65
CA MET A 282 21.62 13.02 -6.19
C MET A 282 22.58 14.17 -5.89
N ARG A 283 23.46 14.53 -6.81
CA ARG A 283 24.44 15.61 -6.65
C ARG A 283 24.11 16.89 -7.44
N SER A 284 23.07 16.89 -8.24
CA SER A 284 22.73 18.01 -9.14
C SER A 284 22.48 19.35 -8.42
N GLU A 285 22.04 19.31 -7.17
CA GLU A 285 21.72 20.48 -6.36
C GLU A 285 22.80 20.79 -5.27
N VAL A 286 23.95 20.08 -5.31
CA VAL A 286 25.09 20.37 -4.41
C VAL A 286 25.73 21.69 -4.85
N LYS A 287 25.98 22.58 -3.90
CA LYS A 287 26.61 23.87 -4.18
C LYS A 287 28.03 23.68 -4.76
N PRO A 288 28.48 24.59 -5.65
CA PRO A 288 29.79 24.46 -6.29
C PRO A 288 30.99 24.33 -5.33
N ASP A 289 30.94 25.02 -4.20
CA ASP A 289 31.95 24.97 -3.13
C ASP A 289 31.92 23.68 -2.31
N GLU A 290 30.83 22.91 -2.36
CA GLU A 290 30.65 21.62 -1.68
C GLU A 290 30.81 20.39 -2.61
N LEU A 291 31.07 20.59 -3.92
CA LEU A 291 31.22 19.48 -4.85
C LEU A 291 32.36 18.51 -4.49
N GLY A 292 33.41 19.02 -3.84
CA GLY A 292 34.59 18.25 -3.41
C GLY A 292 34.40 17.47 -2.10
N VAL A 293 33.20 17.48 -1.52
CA VAL A 293 32.91 16.78 -0.26
C VAL A 293 31.62 15.99 -0.31
N VAL A 294 31.50 15.01 0.56
CA VAL A 294 30.26 14.30 0.87
C VAL A 294 29.99 14.37 2.38
N HIS A 295 28.74 14.70 2.72
CA HIS A 295 28.31 14.86 4.09
C HIS A 295 27.66 13.59 4.66
N ASP A 296 27.88 13.37 5.98
CA ASP A 296 27.26 12.28 6.76
C ASP A 296 27.59 10.88 6.24
N HIS A 297 28.78 10.70 5.62
CA HIS A 297 29.24 9.41 5.13
C HIS A 297 29.86 8.60 6.27
N MET A 298 29.08 8.36 7.33
CA MET A 298 29.48 7.66 8.55
C MET A 298 28.41 6.67 9.02
N THR A 299 28.85 5.63 9.71
CA THR A 299 27.97 4.67 10.35
C THR A 299 28.43 4.35 11.76
N ARG A 300 27.86 3.34 12.39
CA ARG A 300 28.26 2.89 13.73
C ARG A 300 29.55 2.10 13.71
N ARG A 301 30.23 2.07 14.85
CA ARG A 301 31.38 1.18 15.05
C ARG A 301 30.95 -0.27 14.86
N VAL A 302 31.80 -1.07 14.24
CA VAL A 302 31.59 -2.50 14.06
C VAL A 302 32.27 -3.24 15.19
N ARG A 303 31.60 -4.17 15.82
CA ARG A 303 32.20 -5.07 16.80
C ARG A 303 33.07 -6.08 16.08
N GLU A 304 34.06 -6.63 16.77
CA GLU A 304 34.97 -7.63 16.24
C GLU A 304 34.26 -8.92 15.78
N ASP A 305 33.30 -9.39 16.58
CA ASP A 305 32.45 -10.54 16.26
C ASP A 305 31.59 -10.27 15.00
N ASP A 306 30.94 -9.11 14.92
CA ASP A 306 30.14 -8.69 13.77
C ASP A 306 31.04 -8.50 12.51
N PHE A 307 32.24 -7.89 12.65
CA PHE A 307 33.16 -7.70 11.55
C PHE A 307 33.61 -9.04 10.94
N ASN A 308 33.94 -10.01 11.79
CA ASN A 308 34.33 -11.35 11.35
C ASN A 308 33.18 -12.07 10.65
N ALA A 309 31.96 -11.94 11.16
CA ALA A 309 30.77 -12.47 10.51
C ALA A 309 30.54 -11.81 9.13
N PHE A 310 30.62 -10.48 9.03
CA PHE A 310 30.40 -9.76 7.77
C PHE A 310 31.44 -10.13 6.70
N ARG A 311 32.70 -10.38 7.12
CA ARG A 311 33.79 -10.81 6.22
C ARG A 311 33.53 -12.18 5.58
N LYS A 312 32.81 -13.07 6.30
CA LYS A 312 32.47 -14.41 5.81
C LYS A 312 31.22 -14.44 4.92
N MET A 313 30.40 -13.38 4.98
CA MET A 313 29.12 -13.33 4.27
C MET A 313 29.27 -12.87 2.82
N THR A 314 28.43 -13.43 1.98
CA THR A 314 28.05 -12.91 0.66
C THR A 314 26.59 -12.40 0.70
N SER A 315 26.11 -11.78 -0.38
CA SER A 315 24.71 -11.36 -0.50
C SER A 315 23.72 -12.53 -0.43
N ARG A 316 24.17 -13.77 -0.71
CA ARG A 316 23.36 -15.00 -0.68
C ARG A 316 23.38 -15.71 0.66
N THR A 317 24.34 -15.40 1.54
CA THR A 317 24.48 -16.06 2.84
C THR A 317 23.30 -15.69 3.74
N SER A 318 22.58 -16.68 4.24
CA SER A 318 21.58 -16.48 5.29
C SER A 318 22.23 -16.58 6.68
N TYR A 319 21.64 -15.94 7.69
CA TYR A 319 22.19 -15.92 9.04
C TYR A 319 22.40 -17.34 9.65
N PRO A 320 21.47 -18.30 9.49
CA PRO A 320 21.67 -19.67 9.98
C PRO A 320 22.80 -20.46 9.29
N GLU A 321 23.24 -20.04 8.09
CA GLU A 321 24.35 -20.69 7.35
C GLU A 321 25.74 -20.25 7.82
N LEU A 322 25.84 -19.21 8.66
CA LEU A 322 27.09 -18.84 9.29
C LEU A 322 27.53 -19.91 10.28
N ASP A 323 28.85 -20.10 10.44
CA ASP A 323 29.41 -20.95 11.47
C ASP A 323 28.98 -20.49 12.87
N GLU A 324 28.86 -21.41 13.81
CA GLU A 324 28.34 -21.11 15.16
C GLU A 324 29.16 -20.01 15.86
N GLU A 325 30.49 -20.00 15.68
CA GLU A 325 31.39 -18.96 16.21
C GLU A 325 31.12 -17.54 15.68
N HIS A 326 30.44 -17.42 14.51
CA HIS A 326 30.09 -16.16 13.89
C HIS A 326 28.62 -15.78 14.12
N ARG A 327 27.85 -16.62 14.85
CA ARG A 327 26.45 -16.38 15.19
C ARG A 327 26.30 -15.86 16.61
N ARG A 328 25.97 -14.60 16.73
CA ARG A 328 25.75 -13.93 18.02
C ARG A 328 24.36 -14.19 18.61
N TYR A 329 23.36 -14.46 17.76
CA TYR A 329 21.97 -14.61 18.17
C TYR A 329 21.50 -16.03 17.90
N SER A 330 20.55 -16.52 18.75
CA SER A 330 19.94 -17.83 18.54
C SER A 330 19.22 -17.90 17.19
N THR A 331 19.47 -18.94 16.42
CA THR A 331 18.82 -19.20 15.12
C THR A 331 17.36 -19.65 15.28
N GLU A 332 16.94 -20.08 16.47
CA GLU A 332 15.53 -20.39 16.75
C GLU A 332 14.61 -19.19 16.65
N HIS A 333 15.14 -17.99 16.99
CA HIS A 333 14.37 -16.75 17.01
C HIS A 333 14.76 -15.75 15.93
N PHE A 334 15.96 -15.89 15.35
CA PHE A 334 16.54 -14.90 14.42
C PHE A 334 17.13 -15.56 13.18
N THR A 335 16.29 -15.85 12.22
CA THR A 335 16.72 -16.45 10.94
C THR A 335 17.18 -15.42 9.89
N ASP A 336 16.86 -14.14 10.08
CA ASP A 336 17.11 -13.04 9.13
C ASP A 336 17.83 -11.85 9.81
N LYS A 337 18.82 -12.14 10.68
CA LYS A 337 19.46 -11.09 11.49
C LYS A 337 20.51 -10.30 10.70
N TYR A 338 21.44 -10.95 10.03
CA TYR A 338 22.44 -10.32 9.19
C TYR A 338 22.05 -10.45 7.73
N LYS A 339 22.16 -9.34 6.99
CA LYS A 339 21.90 -9.36 5.56
C LYS A 339 22.90 -8.47 4.83
N LYS A 340 23.79 -9.08 4.06
CA LYS A 340 24.71 -8.40 3.15
C LYS A 340 23.96 -8.05 1.87
N LEU A 341 24.03 -6.80 1.44
CA LEU A 341 23.36 -6.31 0.25
C LEU A 341 24.09 -6.77 -1.01
N ASP A 342 23.48 -6.61 -2.17
CA ASP A 342 24.03 -6.95 -3.48
C ASP A 342 24.07 -5.71 -4.38
N TRP A 343 25.20 -5.47 -5.03
CA TRP A 343 25.39 -4.35 -5.95
C TRP A 343 24.39 -4.34 -7.11
N LYS A 344 24.07 -5.52 -7.64
CA LYS A 344 23.24 -5.71 -8.84
C LYS A 344 21.75 -5.77 -8.55
N ASP A 345 21.36 -5.69 -7.28
CA ASP A 345 19.98 -5.79 -6.86
C ASP A 345 19.50 -4.51 -6.16
N LEU A 346 18.23 -4.50 -5.82
CA LEU A 346 17.61 -3.47 -5.00
C LEU A 346 17.99 -3.65 -3.52
N SER A 347 18.11 -2.56 -2.79
CA SER A 347 18.19 -2.63 -1.35
C SER A 347 16.89 -3.16 -0.74
N ARG A 348 16.98 -3.70 0.47
CA ARG A 348 15.81 -3.92 1.32
C ARG A 348 15.20 -2.58 1.73
N SER A 349 13.90 -2.59 2.09
CA SER A 349 13.21 -1.39 2.58
C SER A 349 13.95 -0.79 3.78
N ILE A 350 14.47 0.42 3.63
CA ILE A 350 15.05 1.18 4.75
C ILE A 350 13.92 1.55 5.72
N THR A 351 14.06 1.17 6.97
CA THR A 351 13.08 1.43 8.04
C THR A 351 13.74 2.11 9.23
N ALA A 352 12.96 2.75 10.10
CA ALA A 352 13.48 3.39 11.31
C ALA A 352 14.29 2.44 12.23
N HIS A 353 14.14 1.11 12.06
CA HIS A 353 14.93 0.12 12.79
C HIS A 353 16.44 0.18 12.47
N ILE A 354 16.83 0.73 11.30
CA ILE A 354 18.23 0.96 10.96
C ILE A 354 18.95 1.81 12.03
N ALA A 355 18.24 2.69 12.74
CA ALA A 355 18.77 3.47 13.86
C ALA A 355 19.27 2.61 15.03
N LYS A 356 18.79 1.37 15.17
CA LYS A 356 19.16 0.48 16.29
C LYS A 356 20.45 -0.28 16.01
N ASP A 357 20.47 -1.16 15.01
CA ASP A 357 21.63 -2.02 14.74
C ASP A 357 22.10 -2.04 13.28
N GLY A 358 21.19 -1.83 12.32
CA GLY A 358 21.53 -1.76 10.89
C GLY A 358 21.95 -3.09 10.24
N TYR A 359 21.89 -4.21 10.93
CA TYR A 359 22.40 -5.50 10.47
C TYR A 359 21.65 -6.08 9.26
N TRP A 360 20.49 -5.54 8.91
CA TRP A 360 19.79 -5.87 7.66
C TRP A 360 20.32 -5.12 6.44
N TYR A 361 21.33 -4.24 6.63
CA TYR A 361 21.86 -3.34 5.63
C TYR A 361 23.39 -3.33 5.66
N ILE A 362 23.99 -4.53 5.56
CA ILE A 362 25.45 -4.68 5.50
C ILE A 362 25.90 -4.32 4.08
N HIS A 363 26.93 -3.46 3.97
CA HIS A 363 27.47 -3.02 2.69
C HIS A 363 27.96 -4.22 1.85
N PRO A 364 27.82 -4.21 0.51
CA PRO A 364 28.20 -5.35 -0.35
C PRO A 364 29.65 -5.80 -0.20
N ASP A 365 30.62 -4.88 -0.15
CA ASP A 365 32.05 -5.19 -0.10
C ASP A 365 32.70 -4.86 1.24
N GLN A 366 32.29 -3.77 1.90
CA GLN A 366 32.90 -3.34 3.14
C GLN A 366 32.22 -3.99 4.35
N ASN A 367 33.01 -4.41 5.36
CA ASN A 367 32.49 -5.16 6.52
C ASN A 367 31.83 -4.23 7.55
N ARG A 368 30.84 -3.46 7.13
CA ARG A 368 30.09 -2.48 7.91
C ARG A 368 28.63 -2.40 7.47
N THR A 369 27.80 -1.75 8.24
CA THR A 369 26.45 -1.36 7.83
C THR A 369 26.49 -0.11 6.96
N LEU A 370 25.40 0.18 6.24
CA LEU A 370 25.29 1.41 5.44
C LEU A 370 25.54 2.66 6.31
N THR A 371 26.14 3.67 5.71
CA THR A 371 26.28 5.01 6.30
C THR A 371 24.98 5.77 6.24
N VAL A 372 24.91 6.92 6.93
CA VAL A 372 23.74 7.82 6.85
C VAL A 372 23.52 8.28 5.42
N ARG A 373 24.60 8.68 4.70
CA ARG A 373 24.50 9.13 3.31
C ARG A 373 24.04 8.02 2.36
N GLU A 374 24.58 6.82 2.50
CA GLU A 374 24.14 5.67 1.69
C GLU A 374 22.68 5.35 1.93
N ALA A 375 22.23 5.32 3.19
CA ALA A 375 20.82 5.10 3.52
C ALA A 375 19.92 6.24 2.98
N ALA A 376 20.39 7.49 3.02
CA ALA A 376 19.67 8.65 2.49
C ALA A 376 19.50 8.54 0.96
N ARG A 377 20.57 8.16 0.23
CA ARG A 377 20.50 7.93 -1.22
C ARG A 377 19.61 6.77 -1.60
N VAL A 378 19.66 5.65 -0.87
CA VAL A 378 18.74 4.53 -1.07
C VAL A 378 17.28 4.97 -0.86
N GLN A 379 17.05 5.97 0.00
CA GLN A 379 15.75 6.58 0.21
C GLN A 379 15.46 7.75 -0.75
N THR A 380 16.37 8.04 -1.68
CA THR A 380 16.30 9.10 -2.71
C THR A 380 16.40 10.54 -2.19
N PHE A 381 17.00 10.76 -1.01
CA PHE A 381 17.40 12.09 -0.58
C PHE A 381 18.70 12.52 -1.30
N PRO A 382 18.75 13.73 -1.86
CA PRO A 382 19.97 14.24 -2.53
C PRO A 382 21.08 14.58 -1.53
N ASP A 383 22.30 14.75 -2.04
CA ASP A 383 23.47 14.91 -1.18
C ASP A 383 23.53 16.23 -0.42
N HIS A 384 22.90 17.29 -0.93
CA HIS A 384 22.77 18.56 -0.21
C HIS A 384 21.81 18.47 0.98
N PHE A 385 20.89 17.49 0.99
CA PHE A 385 19.93 17.33 2.07
C PHE A 385 20.60 16.83 3.34
N ARG A 386 20.50 17.58 4.43
CA ARG A 386 21.11 17.27 5.72
C ARG A 386 20.05 16.94 6.75
N PHE A 387 20.43 16.13 7.74
CA PHE A 387 19.56 15.68 8.81
C PHE A 387 20.06 16.22 10.15
N ALA A 388 19.24 17.00 10.87
CA ALA A 388 19.52 17.50 12.20
C ALA A 388 19.59 16.36 13.22
N GLY A 389 20.39 16.58 14.26
CA GLY A 389 20.50 15.65 15.37
C GLY A 389 21.70 14.74 15.32
N THR A 390 21.60 13.62 16.02
CA THR A 390 22.62 12.59 16.07
C THR A 390 22.56 11.66 14.85
N ARG A 391 23.59 10.85 14.64
CA ARG A 391 23.57 9.78 13.62
C ARG A 391 22.32 8.89 13.73
N SER A 392 21.93 8.54 14.95
CA SER A 392 20.72 7.71 15.18
C SER A 392 19.44 8.44 14.86
N ASP A 393 19.39 9.77 15.07
CA ASP A 393 18.26 10.61 14.67
C ASP A 393 18.15 10.66 13.14
N ALA A 394 19.28 10.86 12.43
CA ALA A 394 19.31 10.84 10.97
C ALA A 394 18.81 9.50 10.40
N PHE A 395 19.29 8.38 10.89
CA PHE A 395 18.81 7.07 10.46
C PHE A 395 17.31 6.86 10.73
N ARG A 396 16.79 7.34 11.87
CA ARG A 396 15.37 7.24 12.21
C ARG A 396 14.52 8.09 11.24
N GLN A 397 14.95 9.31 10.97
CA GLN A 397 14.30 10.23 10.04
C GLN A 397 14.27 9.63 8.62
N ILE A 398 15.40 9.15 8.10
CA ILE A 398 15.51 8.49 6.79
C ILE A 398 14.57 7.27 6.71
N GLY A 399 14.58 6.41 7.73
CA GLY A 399 13.79 5.18 7.73
C GLY A 399 12.27 5.41 7.79
N ASN A 400 11.83 6.51 8.43
CA ASN A 400 10.42 6.90 8.49
C ASN A 400 9.94 7.62 7.22
N ALA A 401 10.84 8.21 6.45
CA ALA A 401 10.49 9.06 5.34
C ALA A 401 9.77 8.33 4.20
N VAL A 402 8.89 9.05 3.52
CA VAL A 402 8.45 8.73 2.16
C VAL A 402 9.61 9.02 1.21
N PRO A 403 9.99 8.10 0.32
CA PRO A 403 11.03 8.40 -0.66
C PRO A 403 10.65 9.61 -1.53
N PRO A 404 11.50 10.65 -1.63
CA PRO A 404 11.22 11.83 -2.43
C PRO A 404 10.78 11.54 -3.87
N MET A 405 11.45 10.63 -4.58
CA MET A 405 11.06 10.27 -5.95
C MET A 405 9.67 9.61 -6.04
N LEU A 406 9.26 8.83 -5.04
CA LEU A 406 7.89 8.31 -4.98
C LEU A 406 6.89 9.44 -4.70
N GLY A 407 7.23 10.36 -3.79
CA GLY A 407 6.43 11.55 -3.48
C GLY A 407 6.25 12.46 -4.70
N GLU A 408 7.33 12.70 -5.45
CA GLU A 408 7.33 13.47 -6.70
C GLU A 408 6.39 12.86 -7.75
N ALA A 409 6.53 11.55 -8.03
CA ALA A 409 5.70 10.85 -8.99
C ALA A 409 4.21 10.85 -8.61
N ALA A 410 3.90 10.77 -7.32
CA ALA A 410 2.53 10.83 -6.83
C ALA A 410 1.96 12.25 -6.88
N ALA A 411 2.77 13.27 -6.54
CA ALA A 411 2.35 14.67 -6.55
C ALA A 411 2.20 15.25 -7.96
N ALA A 412 3.00 14.80 -8.91
CA ALA A 412 2.94 15.27 -10.30
C ALA A 412 1.56 15.05 -10.94
N VAL A 413 0.90 13.93 -10.62
CA VAL A 413 -0.45 13.60 -11.12
C VAL A 413 -1.53 14.52 -10.53
N LEU A 414 -1.24 15.19 -9.43
CA LEU A 414 -2.15 16.09 -8.74
C LEU A 414 -2.01 17.55 -9.23
N SER A 415 -1.09 17.83 -10.15
CA SER A 415 -0.96 19.16 -10.77
C SER A 415 -2.27 19.54 -11.48
N PRO A 416 -2.67 20.84 -11.48
CA PRO A 416 -3.85 21.28 -12.22
C PRO A 416 -3.76 20.86 -13.69
N VAL A 417 -4.87 20.38 -14.24
CA VAL A 417 -4.97 20.11 -15.68
C VAL A 417 -5.25 21.44 -16.37
N GLY A 418 -4.56 21.74 -17.46
CA GLY A 418 -4.88 22.90 -18.29
C GLY A 418 -6.30 22.77 -18.85
N ASP A 419 -6.95 23.90 -19.07
CA ASP A 419 -8.36 23.97 -19.52
C ASP A 419 -8.68 23.16 -20.80
N GLU A 420 -7.68 22.86 -21.61
CA GLU A 420 -7.84 22.10 -22.87
C GLU A 420 -7.93 20.57 -22.67
N GLU A 421 -7.32 20.00 -21.63
CA GLU A 421 -7.37 18.55 -21.36
C GLU A 421 -8.62 18.11 -20.58
N SER A 422 -9.25 19.03 -19.86
CA SER A 422 -10.45 18.74 -19.05
C SER A 422 -11.70 18.48 -19.90
N ALA A 423 -11.73 18.94 -21.16
CA ALA A 423 -12.93 18.92 -22.00
C ALA A 423 -13.16 17.64 -22.82
N SER A 424 -12.23 16.68 -22.84
CA SER A 424 -12.26 15.57 -23.82
C SER A 424 -12.60 14.18 -23.28
N ALA A 425 -12.73 13.98 -21.96
CA ALA A 425 -13.08 12.67 -21.41
C ALA A 425 -14.61 12.53 -21.27
N PRO A 426 -15.23 11.47 -21.83
CA PRO A 426 -16.66 11.24 -21.64
C PRO A 426 -16.97 11.08 -20.15
N LEU A 427 -18.01 11.78 -19.67
CA LEU A 427 -18.57 11.68 -18.34
C LEU A 427 -18.84 10.22 -17.99
N ARG A 428 -18.01 9.61 -17.15
CA ARG A 428 -18.30 8.28 -16.59
C ARG A 428 -18.98 8.44 -15.24
N PRO A 429 -20.08 7.68 -14.99
CA PRO A 429 -20.77 7.73 -13.72
C PRO A 429 -19.85 7.40 -12.55
N THR A 430 -20.12 8.00 -11.40
CA THR A 430 -19.29 7.86 -10.19
C THR A 430 -19.33 6.45 -9.60
N TRP A 431 -18.32 6.06 -8.84
CA TRP A 431 -18.29 4.79 -8.11
C TRP A 431 -19.44 4.69 -7.09
N ARG A 432 -19.90 5.80 -6.56
CA ARG A 432 -21.09 5.86 -5.70
C ARG A 432 -22.32 5.35 -6.44
N ALA A 433 -22.58 5.87 -7.65
CA ALA A 433 -23.70 5.43 -8.47
C ALA A 433 -23.58 3.93 -8.85
N ALA A 434 -22.36 3.44 -9.15
CA ALA A 434 -22.12 2.02 -9.38
C ALA A 434 -22.46 1.17 -8.14
N ARG A 435 -22.13 1.61 -6.94
CA ARG A 435 -22.50 0.95 -5.68
C ARG A 435 -24.01 0.93 -5.45
N GLU A 436 -24.68 2.03 -5.75
CA GLU A 436 -26.16 2.14 -5.62
C GLU A 436 -26.85 1.15 -6.56
N GLU A 437 -26.44 1.07 -7.83
CA GLU A 437 -26.99 0.12 -8.80
C GLU A 437 -26.69 -1.34 -8.45
N LEU A 438 -25.48 -1.63 -7.99
CA LEU A 438 -25.13 -2.97 -7.52
C LEU A 438 -25.98 -3.38 -6.31
N THR A 439 -26.25 -2.45 -5.40
CA THR A 439 -27.12 -2.65 -4.24
C THR A 439 -28.56 -2.93 -4.69
N ALA A 440 -29.12 -2.10 -5.57
CA ALA A 440 -30.47 -2.28 -6.11
C ALA A 440 -30.63 -3.62 -6.86
N TRP A 441 -29.62 -3.99 -7.65
CA TRP A 441 -29.57 -5.28 -8.36
C TRP A 441 -29.58 -6.48 -7.40
N ALA A 442 -28.87 -6.38 -6.28
CA ALA A 442 -28.83 -7.43 -5.26
C ALA A 442 -30.14 -7.51 -4.49
N GLU A 443 -30.72 -6.37 -4.07
CA GLU A 443 -32.00 -6.33 -3.37
C GLU A 443 -33.13 -6.95 -4.19
N ALA A 444 -33.22 -6.68 -5.48
CA ALA A 444 -34.20 -7.27 -6.39
C ALA A 444 -34.09 -8.82 -6.46
N ARG A 445 -32.94 -9.39 -6.09
CA ARG A 445 -32.72 -10.85 -6.09
C ARG A 445 -32.97 -11.54 -4.76
N ARG A 446 -33.28 -10.80 -3.69
CA ARG A 446 -33.61 -11.41 -2.37
C ARG A 446 -34.84 -12.32 -2.43
N GLN A 447 -35.78 -12.04 -3.32
CA GLN A 447 -36.99 -12.87 -3.54
C GLN A 447 -36.82 -13.80 -4.75
N GLY A 448 -35.71 -13.77 -5.44
CA GLY A 448 -35.42 -14.59 -6.62
C GLY A 448 -34.80 -15.95 -6.28
N PRO A 449 -34.50 -16.77 -7.28
CA PRO A 449 -33.94 -18.11 -7.08
C PRO A 449 -32.54 -18.13 -6.42
N ASP A 450 -31.85 -17.00 -6.37
CA ASP A 450 -30.50 -16.87 -5.81
C ASP A 450 -30.48 -16.26 -4.39
N TRP A 451 -31.62 -16.14 -3.73
CA TRP A 451 -31.75 -15.51 -2.41
C TRP A 451 -30.75 -16.01 -1.38
N TYR A 452 -30.45 -17.32 -1.39
CA TYR A 452 -29.52 -17.97 -0.46
C TYR A 452 -28.04 -17.60 -0.69
N GLN A 453 -27.72 -16.87 -1.73
CA GLN A 453 -26.38 -16.37 -2.02
C GLN A 453 -26.14 -14.95 -1.50
N LEU A 454 -27.16 -14.30 -0.94
CA LEU A 454 -27.13 -12.93 -0.43
C LEU A 454 -27.09 -12.91 1.11
N PRO A 455 -26.55 -11.85 1.74
CA PRO A 455 -26.46 -11.71 3.19
C PRO A 455 -27.82 -11.67 3.91
N THR A 456 -27.74 -11.69 5.25
CA THR A 456 -28.87 -11.73 6.19
C THR A 456 -29.57 -13.10 6.30
N LEU A 457 -28.84 -14.16 5.91
CA LEU A 457 -29.33 -15.51 6.14
C LEU A 457 -29.32 -15.87 7.62
N PRO A 458 -30.26 -16.71 8.09
CA PRO A 458 -30.11 -17.41 9.35
C PRO A 458 -28.77 -18.18 9.39
N SER A 459 -28.12 -18.21 10.55
CA SER A 459 -26.80 -18.84 10.68
C SER A 459 -26.75 -20.30 10.22
N VAL A 460 -27.86 -21.03 10.40
CA VAL A 460 -27.98 -22.43 9.94
C VAL A 460 -27.98 -22.51 8.42
N HIS A 461 -28.74 -21.67 7.74
CA HIS A 461 -28.75 -21.63 6.27
C HIS A 461 -27.37 -21.24 5.72
N ALA A 462 -26.76 -20.21 6.30
CA ALA A 462 -25.40 -19.78 5.93
C ALA A 462 -24.37 -20.91 6.10
N ALA A 463 -24.48 -21.71 7.17
CA ALA A 463 -23.58 -22.85 7.41
C ALA A 463 -23.76 -23.95 6.35
N VAL A 464 -25.00 -24.29 6.01
CA VAL A 464 -25.31 -25.26 4.97
C VAL A 464 -24.75 -24.80 3.61
N VAL A 465 -25.03 -23.56 3.20
CA VAL A 465 -24.51 -22.99 1.96
C VAL A 465 -22.97 -23.00 1.95
N ALA A 466 -22.34 -22.65 3.06
CA ALA A 466 -20.89 -22.59 3.15
C ALA A 466 -20.22 -23.98 3.05
N VAL A 467 -20.69 -24.97 3.78
CA VAL A 467 -20.10 -26.33 3.73
C VAL A 467 -20.38 -27.04 2.40
N LEU A 468 -21.48 -26.68 1.73
CA LEU A 468 -21.81 -27.21 0.40
C LEU A 468 -21.20 -26.38 -0.74
N SER A 469 -20.52 -25.28 -0.45
CA SER A 469 -19.81 -24.49 -1.46
C SER A 469 -18.74 -25.37 -2.15
N GLY A 470 -18.80 -25.47 -3.49
CA GLY A 470 -17.93 -26.36 -4.26
C GLY A 470 -18.34 -27.85 -4.23
N ALA A 471 -19.49 -28.22 -3.67
CA ALA A 471 -20.12 -29.51 -3.91
C ALA A 471 -20.77 -29.55 -5.31
N LYS A 472 -20.82 -30.74 -5.92
CA LYS A 472 -21.60 -30.95 -7.14
C LYS A 472 -23.09 -31.13 -6.76
N ILE A 473 -23.78 -30.04 -6.50
CA ILE A 473 -25.21 -29.98 -6.19
C ILE A 473 -25.88 -29.00 -7.15
N LYS A 474 -27.07 -29.35 -7.65
CA LYS A 474 -27.86 -28.43 -8.49
C LYS A 474 -28.47 -27.32 -7.63
N PRO A 475 -28.57 -26.08 -8.15
CA PRO A 475 -29.16 -24.95 -7.41
C PRO A 475 -30.54 -25.26 -6.83
N ASP A 476 -31.40 -25.93 -7.61
CA ASP A 476 -32.78 -26.30 -7.15
C ASP A 476 -32.76 -27.30 -5.98
N GLN A 477 -31.83 -28.26 -5.99
CA GLN A 477 -31.67 -29.22 -4.89
C GLN A 477 -31.21 -28.51 -3.60
N LEU A 478 -30.19 -27.60 -3.74
CA LEU A 478 -29.73 -26.82 -2.59
C LEU A 478 -30.84 -25.95 -2.04
N ARG A 479 -31.63 -25.31 -2.90
CA ARG A 479 -32.76 -24.46 -2.49
C ARG A 479 -33.79 -25.27 -1.73
N ALA A 480 -34.23 -26.42 -2.28
CA ALA A 480 -35.17 -27.29 -1.61
C ALA A 480 -34.69 -27.74 -0.21
N MET A 481 -33.40 -28.03 -0.07
CA MET A 481 -32.78 -28.35 1.24
C MET A 481 -32.80 -27.17 2.21
N LEU A 482 -32.60 -25.95 1.73
CA LEU A 482 -32.66 -24.75 2.57
C LEU A 482 -34.14 -24.42 2.98
N GLU A 483 -35.07 -24.56 2.06
CA GLU A 483 -36.51 -24.37 2.30
C GLU A 483 -37.04 -25.38 3.33
N SER A 484 -36.54 -26.62 3.34
CA SER A 484 -36.91 -27.62 4.36
C SER A 484 -36.52 -27.22 5.79
N LEU A 485 -35.55 -26.31 5.95
CA LEU A 485 -35.14 -25.76 7.25
C LEU A 485 -36.13 -24.69 7.77
N ASP A 486 -37.12 -24.27 6.96
CA ASP A 486 -38.21 -23.35 7.30
C ASP A 486 -37.82 -22.16 8.21
N GLY A 487 -36.80 -21.43 7.79
CA GLY A 487 -36.29 -20.26 8.52
C GLY A 487 -35.63 -20.59 9.88
N ALA A 488 -35.26 -21.84 10.12
CA ALA A 488 -34.65 -22.29 11.37
C ALA A 488 -33.46 -21.43 11.78
N THR A 489 -33.57 -20.82 12.96
CA THR A 489 -32.48 -20.03 13.56
C THR A 489 -31.44 -20.92 14.28
N LYS A 490 -31.81 -22.19 14.59
CA LYS A 490 -30.99 -23.18 15.32
C LYS A 490 -31.14 -24.55 14.66
N LEU A 491 -30.00 -25.24 14.46
CA LEU A 491 -30.02 -26.58 13.91
C LEU A 491 -30.34 -27.60 15.01
N THR A 492 -31.59 -28.13 15.01
CA THR A 492 -31.98 -29.22 15.90
C THR A 492 -31.42 -30.54 15.37
N ARG A 493 -31.33 -31.58 16.25
CA ARG A 493 -30.91 -32.92 15.84
C ARG A 493 -31.89 -33.55 14.80
N ASN A 494 -33.16 -33.25 14.87
CA ASN A 494 -34.17 -33.75 13.92
C ASN A 494 -33.98 -33.05 12.57
N ALA A 495 -33.92 -31.71 12.53
CA ALA A 495 -33.67 -30.97 11.29
C ALA A 495 -32.35 -31.39 10.64
N PHE A 496 -31.31 -31.70 11.42
CA PHE A 496 -30.04 -32.22 10.90
C PHE A 496 -30.20 -33.60 10.23
N LYS A 497 -31.00 -34.55 10.85
CA LYS A 497 -31.30 -35.84 10.25
C LYS A 497 -32.08 -35.71 8.94
N GLU A 498 -33.08 -34.83 8.91
CA GLU A 498 -33.89 -34.54 7.73
C GLU A 498 -33.02 -33.95 6.61
N LEU A 499 -32.14 -33.02 6.96
CA LEU A 499 -31.16 -32.41 6.03
C LEU A 499 -30.22 -33.47 5.43
N LEU A 500 -29.71 -34.43 6.23
CA LEU A 500 -28.87 -35.52 5.76
C LEU A 500 -29.66 -36.49 4.85
N ALA A 501 -30.90 -36.81 5.20
CA ALA A 501 -31.77 -37.66 4.39
C ALA A 501 -32.11 -37.03 3.03
N ALA A 502 -32.18 -35.70 2.95
CA ALA A 502 -32.39 -34.95 1.71
C ALA A 502 -31.13 -34.80 0.85
N ALA A 503 -29.98 -35.25 1.30
CA ALA A 503 -28.73 -35.12 0.55
C ALA A 503 -28.79 -35.92 -0.75
N PRO A 504 -28.60 -35.30 -1.94
CA PRO A 504 -28.75 -35.97 -3.24
C PRO A 504 -27.63 -36.97 -3.55
N THR A 505 -26.51 -36.91 -2.87
CA THR A 505 -25.36 -37.80 -3.04
C THR A 505 -24.63 -38.01 -1.72
N SER A 506 -23.92 -39.14 -1.60
CA SER A 506 -23.06 -39.40 -0.42
C SER A 506 -21.98 -38.32 -0.20
N SER A 507 -21.46 -37.72 -1.27
CA SER A 507 -20.52 -36.63 -1.17
C SER A 507 -21.11 -35.36 -0.54
N VAL A 508 -22.37 -35.06 -0.83
CA VAL A 508 -23.12 -33.95 -0.20
C VAL A 508 -23.39 -34.28 1.26
N GLY A 509 -23.85 -35.52 1.54
CA GLY A 509 -24.06 -36.01 2.91
C GLY A 509 -22.81 -35.89 3.78
N GLY A 510 -21.66 -36.38 3.28
CA GLY A 510 -20.39 -36.33 4.00
C GLY A 510 -19.89 -34.90 4.29
N ARG A 511 -20.27 -33.90 3.50
CA ARG A 511 -20.01 -32.49 3.83
C ARG A 511 -20.93 -31.96 4.93
N LEU A 512 -22.22 -32.39 4.89
CA LEU A 512 -23.21 -32.01 5.90
C LEU A 512 -22.91 -32.64 7.26
N ASP A 513 -22.31 -33.85 7.29
CA ASP A 513 -21.91 -34.51 8.54
C ASP A 513 -21.03 -33.63 9.44
N ARG A 514 -20.30 -32.68 8.87
CA ARG A 514 -19.51 -31.69 9.63
C ARG A 514 -20.38 -30.81 10.54
N LEU A 515 -21.67 -30.69 10.26
CA LEU A 515 -22.62 -29.96 11.10
C LEU A 515 -23.10 -30.78 12.33
N ALA A 516 -22.77 -32.07 12.42
CA ALA A 516 -23.18 -32.93 13.52
C ALA A 516 -22.75 -32.39 14.88
N ASP A 517 -21.53 -31.84 14.98
CA ASP A 517 -20.97 -31.31 16.22
C ASP A 517 -21.71 -30.08 16.77
N VAL A 518 -22.45 -29.39 15.93
CA VAL A 518 -23.21 -28.18 16.30
C VAL A 518 -24.72 -28.41 16.31
N ALA A 519 -25.18 -29.55 15.80
CA ALA A 519 -26.60 -29.94 15.82
C ALA A 519 -27.09 -30.18 17.25
N GLY A 520 -28.15 -29.52 17.65
CA GLY A 520 -28.71 -29.56 18.98
C GLY A 520 -28.05 -28.63 20.01
N LYS A 521 -26.96 -27.97 19.67
CA LYS A 521 -26.31 -26.95 20.53
C LYS A 521 -26.92 -25.59 20.27
N ARG A 522 -27.87 -25.18 21.10
CA ARG A 522 -28.69 -23.96 20.86
C ARG A 522 -27.84 -22.67 20.89
N SER A 523 -26.94 -22.53 21.85
CA SER A 523 -26.21 -21.28 22.10
C SER A 523 -25.23 -20.86 20.99
N ILE A 524 -24.70 -21.81 20.17
CA ILE A 524 -23.75 -21.50 19.13
C ILE A 524 -24.38 -20.72 17.95
N TRP A 525 -25.68 -20.81 17.79
CA TRP A 525 -26.40 -20.14 16.71
C TRP A 525 -26.91 -18.75 17.09
N ASP A 526 -26.78 -18.37 18.37
CA ASP A 526 -27.19 -17.07 18.86
C ASP A 526 -26.26 -15.96 18.29
N ALA A 527 -26.74 -14.74 18.24
CA ALA A 527 -26.05 -13.61 17.60
C ALA A 527 -24.62 -13.41 18.11
N ASP A 528 -24.40 -13.61 19.43
CA ASP A 528 -23.08 -13.40 20.05
C ASP A 528 -22.07 -14.49 19.70
N ASN A 529 -22.54 -15.73 19.48
CA ASN A 529 -21.68 -16.92 19.31
C ASN A 529 -21.61 -17.41 17.85
N ARG A 530 -22.47 -16.93 16.96
CA ARG A 530 -22.54 -17.42 15.56
C ARG A 530 -21.21 -17.29 14.80
N ARG A 531 -20.32 -16.37 15.21
CA ARG A 531 -18.99 -16.22 14.62
C ARG A 531 -18.04 -17.37 14.96
N GLU A 532 -18.34 -18.20 15.96
CA GLU A 532 -17.57 -19.38 16.33
C GLU A 532 -17.93 -20.63 15.52
N VAL A 533 -19.06 -20.63 14.82
CA VAL A 533 -19.52 -21.79 14.02
C VAL A 533 -18.44 -22.30 13.07
N PRO A 534 -17.74 -21.45 12.31
CA PRO A 534 -16.68 -21.90 11.39
C PRO A 534 -15.58 -22.72 12.05
N GLU A 535 -15.09 -22.29 13.21
CA GLU A 535 -14.04 -22.99 13.95
C GLU A 535 -14.54 -24.31 14.52
N ARG A 536 -15.77 -24.32 15.05
CA ARG A 536 -16.38 -25.52 15.66
C ARG A 536 -16.57 -26.68 14.71
N ILE A 537 -16.87 -26.37 13.44
CA ILE A 537 -17.08 -27.39 12.39
C ILE A 537 -15.91 -27.50 11.42
N GLY A 538 -14.77 -26.87 11.72
CA GLY A 538 -13.56 -26.95 10.90
C GLY A 538 -13.76 -26.46 9.46
N MET A 539 -14.42 -25.29 9.28
CA MET A 539 -14.58 -24.71 7.94
C MET A 539 -13.24 -24.34 7.33
N LYS A 540 -13.08 -24.64 6.03
CA LYS A 540 -11.94 -24.14 5.23
C LYS A 540 -12.01 -22.61 5.13
N PRO A 541 -10.88 -21.91 4.88
CA PRO A 541 -10.86 -20.44 4.80
C PRO A 541 -11.93 -19.84 3.87
N ALA A 542 -12.14 -20.45 2.67
CA ALA A 542 -13.14 -19.99 1.72
C ALA A 542 -14.59 -20.22 2.23
N GLU A 543 -14.85 -21.34 2.89
CA GLU A 543 -16.16 -21.67 3.49
C GLU A 543 -16.44 -20.71 4.65
N LYS A 544 -15.44 -20.43 5.52
CA LYS A 544 -15.54 -19.48 6.61
C LYS A 544 -15.89 -18.08 6.10
N SER A 545 -15.18 -17.59 5.10
CA SER A 545 -15.45 -16.27 4.52
C SER A 545 -16.86 -16.21 3.90
N LEU A 546 -17.32 -17.28 3.22
CA LEU A 546 -18.69 -17.32 2.68
C LEU A 546 -19.73 -17.31 3.81
N TYR A 547 -19.54 -18.12 4.84
CA TYR A 547 -20.42 -18.15 6.00
C TYR A 547 -20.56 -16.75 6.63
N LEU A 548 -19.42 -16.10 6.93
CA LEU A 548 -19.40 -14.77 7.53
C LEU A 548 -20.11 -13.74 6.65
N LEU A 549 -19.87 -13.76 5.34
CA LEU A 549 -20.54 -12.87 4.40
C LEU A 549 -22.07 -13.08 4.42
N LEU A 550 -22.53 -14.33 4.43
CA LEU A 550 -23.95 -14.66 4.41
C LEU A 550 -24.68 -14.30 5.72
N ILE A 551 -24.01 -14.29 6.86
CA ILE A 551 -24.55 -13.77 8.13
C ILE A 551 -24.40 -12.24 8.28
N ASN A 552 -24.08 -11.54 7.18
CA ASN A 552 -23.95 -10.08 7.09
C ASN A 552 -22.72 -9.49 7.80
N GLU A 553 -21.61 -10.25 7.85
CA GLU A 553 -20.34 -9.70 8.32
C GLU A 553 -19.62 -8.96 7.18
N ASP A 554 -19.03 -7.82 7.51
CA ASP A 554 -18.28 -7.01 6.53
C ASP A 554 -16.91 -7.61 6.29
N LEU A 555 -16.69 -8.10 5.08
CA LEU A 555 -15.41 -8.65 4.62
C LEU A 555 -15.24 -8.52 3.11
N LEU A 556 -13.99 -8.58 2.60
CA LEU A 556 -13.69 -8.62 1.18
C LEU A 556 -13.45 -10.08 0.72
N TRP A 557 -14.34 -10.56 -0.14
CA TRP A 557 -14.19 -11.88 -0.76
C TRP A 557 -13.28 -11.86 -1.97
N VAL A 558 -12.07 -12.42 -1.86
CA VAL A 558 -11.07 -12.47 -2.93
C VAL A 558 -11.29 -13.72 -3.80
N GLY A 559 -12.49 -13.91 -4.33
CA GLY A 559 -12.82 -14.97 -5.25
C GLY A 559 -12.63 -14.59 -6.72
N GLN A 560 -12.33 -15.57 -7.58
CA GLN A 560 -12.04 -15.32 -9.01
C GLN A 560 -13.14 -14.50 -9.72
N GLY A 561 -14.42 -14.80 -9.44
CA GLY A 561 -15.55 -14.08 -10.04
C GLY A 561 -15.58 -12.60 -9.67
N ALA A 562 -15.48 -12.28 -8.38
CA ALA A 562 -15.49 -10.90 -7.89
C ALA A 562 -14.26 -10.11 -8.38
N LEU A 563 -13.07 -10.72 -8.34
CA LEU A 563 -11.85 -10.11 -8.86
C LEU A 563 -11.94 -9.81 -10.36
N ARG A 564 -12.52 -10.72 -11.16
CA ARG A 564 -12.73 -10.51 -12.59
C ARG A 564 -13.68 -9.36 -12.87
N VAL A 565 -14.78 -9.25 -12.14
CA VAL A 565 -15.70 -8.11 -12.25
C VAL A 565 -14.95 -6.81 -11.98
N ALA A 566 -14.20 -6.75 -10.90
CA ALA A 566 -13.43 -5.57 -10.52
C ALA A 566 -12.34 -5.24 -11.55
N ALA A 567 -11.57 -6.24 -12.02
CA ALA A 567 -10.53 -6.05 -13.03
C ALA A 567 -11.08 -5.49 -14.34
N ARG A 568 -12.19 -6.06 -14.85
CA ARG A 568 -12.83 -5.58 -16.10
C ARG A 568 -13.40 -4.16 -15.95
N LEU A 569 -13.95 -3.83 -14.79
CA LEU A 569 -14.43 -2.47 -14.53
C LEU A 569 -13.31 -1.44 -14.55
N HIS A 570 -12.11 -1.82 -14.12
CA HIS A 570 -10.92 -0.97 -14.08
C HIS A 570 -10.01 -1.14 -15.32
N ASP A 571 -10.38 -1.99 -16.26
CA ASP A 571 -9.59 -2.35 -17.45
C ASP A 571 -8.14 -2.74 -17.10
N ASN A 572 -8.00 -3.74 -16.27
CA ASN A 572 -6.69 -4.25 -15.86
C ASN A 572 -6.70 -5.77 -15.65
N THR A 573 -5.53 -6.35 -15.37
CA THR A 573 -5.32 -7.79 -15.22
C THR A 573 -5.15 -8.24 -13.77
N SER A 574 -5.60 -7.46 -12.80
CA SER A 574 -5.40 -7.74 -11.37
C SER A 574 -6.10 -9.02 -10.88
N ASP A 575 -7.07 -9.54 -11.63
CA ASP A 575 -7.69 -10.86 -11.38
C ASP A 575 -6.75 -12.04 -11.68
N ARG A 576 -5.73 -11.84 -12.50
CA ARG A 576 -4.72 -12.83 -12.88
C ARG A 576 -3.38 -12.60 -12.19
N THR A 577 -3.00 -11.33 -12.04
CA THR A 577 -1.75 -10.87 -11.42
C THR A 577 -2.06 -10.05 -10.17
N ASN A 578 -1.19 -10.06 -9.17
CA ASN A 578 -1.31 -9.24 -7.96
C ASN A 578 -2.69 -9.29 -7.26
N ARG A 579 -3.36 -10.47 -7.27
CA ARG A 579 -4.73 -10.67 -6.74
C ARG A 579 -4.90 -10.21 -5.29
N LEU A 580 -3.85 -10.37 -4.47
CA LEU A 580 -3.88 -10.03 -3.04
C LEU A 580 -3.64 -8.55 -2.77
N SER A 581 -3.10 -7.81 -3.74
CA SER A 581 -2.86 -6.36 -3.63
C SER A 581 -3.82 -5.59 -4.53
N ASP A 582 -3.51 -5.49 -5.82
CA ASP A 582 -4.29 -4.66 -6.75
C ASP A 582 -5.72 -5.17 -6.94
N GLY A 583 -5.92 -6.49 -6.94
CA GLY A 583 -7.25 -7.09 -7.02
C GLY A 583 -8.15 -6.72 -5.82
N ARG A 584 -7.59 -6.70 -4.61
CA ARG A 584 -8.33 -6.23 -3.42
C ARG A 584 -8.62 -4.74 -3.47
N VAL A 585 -7.64 -3.93 -3.88
CA VAL A 585 -7.83 -2.48 -4.01
C VAL A 585 -8.94 -2.15 -5.00
N ASN A 586 -9.02 -2.86 -6.13
CA ASN A 586 -10.12 -2.68 -7.09
C ASN A 586 -11.50 -3.02 -6.49
N LEU A 587 -11.57 -4.03 -5.60
CA LEU A 587 -12.82 -4.36 -4.91
C LEU A 587 -13.25 -3.27 -3.91
N VAL A 588 -12.30 -2.56 -3.30
CA VAL A 588 -12.58 -1.51 -2.29
C VAL A 588 -13.58 -0.50 -2.82
N LYS A 589 -13.38 0.01 -4.03
CA LYS A 589 -14.25 1.02 -4.65
C LYS A 589 -15.68 0.56 -4.89
N LEU A 590 -15.86 -0.74 -5.19
CA LEU A 590 -17.16 -1.32 -5.47
C LEU A 590 -17.91 -1.73 -4.21
N VAL A 591 -17.19 -2.15 -3.18
CA VAL A 591 -17.79 -2.60 -1.92
C VAL A 591 -18.13 -1.42 -1.02
N GLY A 592 -17.23 -0.42 -0.90
CA GLY A 592 -17.36 0.69 0.04
C GLY A 592 -17.39 0.23 1.50
N ALA A 593 -17.71 1.11 2.44
CA ALA A 593 -17.70 0.86 3.89
C ALA A 593 -19.06 1.06 4.59
N GLU A 594 -20.14 1.21 3.85
CA GLU A 594 -21.49 1.42 4.37
C GLU A 594 -22.13 0.12 4.85
N THR A 595 -23.29 0.23 5.49
CA THR A 595 -24.09 -0.92 5.95
C THR A 595 -24.39 -1.96 4.87
N ASN A 596 -24.44 -1.53 3.60
CA ASN A 596 -24.66 -2.40 2.44
C ASN A 596 -23.38 -3.04 1.88
N ALA A 597 -22.21 -2.84 2.51
CA ALA A 597 -20.96 -3.43 2.03
C ALA A 597 -21.00 -4.97 1.92
N PRO A 598 -21.53 -5.74 2.89
CA PRO A 598 -21.69 -7.18 2.74
C PRO A 598 -22.59 -7.56 1.57
N LEU A 599 -23.69 -6.82 1.35
CA LEU A 599 -24.60 -7.06 0.24
C LEU A 599 -23.90 -6.84 -1.12
N ARG A 600 -23.16 -5.75 -1.26
CA ARG A 600 -22.39 -5.45 -2.49
C ARG A 600 -21.30 -6.48 -2.73
N MET A 601 -20.62 -6.95 -1.67
CA MET A 601 -19.61 -8.01 -1.82
C MET A 601 -20.24 -9.32 -2.30
N ALA A 602 -21.39 -9.71 -1.73
CA ALA A 602 -22.13 -10.90 -2.18
C ALA A 602 -22.65 -10.73 -3.62
N ALA A 603 -23.11 -9.53 -3.97
CA ALA A 603 -23.54 -9.19 -5.32
C ALA A 603 -22.40 -9.32 -6.35
N LEU A 604 -21.19 -8.83 -6.03
CA LEU A 604 -20.01 -8.98 -6.90
C LEU A 604 -19.62 -10.46 -7.10
N ARG A 605 -19.72 -11.25 -6.03
CA ARG A 605 -19.52 -12.71 -6.12
C ARG A 605 -20.54 -13.35 -7.04
N LEU A 606 -21.83 -13.06 -6.84
CA LEU A 606 -22.93 -13.60 -7.64
C LEU A 606 -22.82 -13.14 -9.10
N LEU A 607 -22.57 -11.86 -9.34
CA LEU A 607 -22.38 -11.26 -10.66
C LEU A 607 -21.24 -11.94 -11.41
N GLY A 608 -20.10 -12.16 -10.75
CA GLY A 608 -18.94 -12.83 -11.34
C GLY A 608 -19.18 -14.31 -11.68
N ASN A 609 -20.13 -14.97 -11.00
CA ASN A 609 -20.45 -16.36 -11.24
C ASN A 609 -21.55 -16.56 -12.29
N THR A 610 -22.46 -15.61 -12.45
CA THR A 610 -23.69 -15.76 -13.27
C THR A 610 -23.73 -14.88 -14.52
N VAL A 611 -23.21 -13.66 -14.44
CA VAL A 611 -23.29 -12.65 -15.50
C VAL A 611 -21.91 -12.35 -16.10
N CYS A 612 -20.96 -11.92 -15.29
CA CYS A 612 -19.60 -11.60 -15.73
C CYS A 612 -18.72 -12.86 -15.75
N THR A 613 -19.10 -13.84 -16.57
CA THR A 613 -18.37 -15.11 -16.68
C THR A 613 -17.04 -14.95 -17.42
N ALA A 614 -16.15 -15.96 -17.34
CA ALA A 614 -14.83 -15.89 -17.93
C ALA A 614 -14.87 -15.84 -19.47
N THR A 615 -15.69 -16.70 -20.08
CA THR A 615 -15.70 -16.95 -21.53
C THR A 615 -16.84 -16.25 -22.29
N LYS A 616 -18.02 -16.12 -21.66
CA LYS A 616 -19.22 -15.53 -22.30
C LYS A 616 -19.93 -14.62 -21.31
N PRO A 617 -19.43 -13.40 -21.10
CA PRO A 617 -20.09 -12.46 -20.21
C PRO A 617 -21.40 -11.95 -20.80
N LEU A 618 -22.44 -11.86 -19.98
CA LEU A 618 -23.75 -11.35 -20.34
C LEU A 618 -23.82 -9.85 -20.04
N CYS A 619 -23.06 -9.04 -20.78
CA CYS A 619 -22.85 -7.62 -20.50
C CYS A 619 -24.16 -6.82 -20.48
N ASP A 620 -25.12 -7.17 -21.30
CA ASP A 620 -26.43 -6.49 -21.37
C ASP A 620 -27.31 -6.73 -20.13
N GLN A 621 -27.02 -7.79 -19.35
CA GLN A 621 -27.68 -8.09 -18.09
C GLN A 621 -26.90 -7.58 -16.88
N CYS A 622 -25.73 -6.95 -17.11
CA CYS A 622 -24.86 -6.49 -16.05
C CYS A 622 -25.30 -5.11 -15.54
N PRO A 623 -25.57 -4.96 -14.22
CA PRO A 623 -25.95 -3.66 -13.63
C PRO A 623 -24.80 -2.64 -13.74
N LEU A 624 -23.56 -3.13 -13.88
CA LEU A 624 -22.38 -2.30 -13.94
C LEU A 624 -21.90 -2.04 -15.39
N ASN A 625 -22.71 -2.38 -16.40
CA ASN A 625 -22.32 -2.30 -17.80
C ASN A 625 -21.82 -0.90 -18.21
N ARG A 626 -22.54 0.15 -17.82
CA ARG A 626 -22.22 1.55 -18.16
C ARG A 626 -20.95 2.09 -17.48
N TYR A 627 -20.45 1.38 -16.43
CA TYR A 627 -19.23 1.72 -15.71
C TYR A 627 -18.02 0.91 -16.19
N CYS A 628 -18.26 -0.13 -17.01
CA CYS A 628 -17.25 -1.12 -17.35
C CYS A 628 -16.32 -0.61 -18.44
N ALA A 629 -15.05 -0.39 -18.09
CA ALA A 629 -14.02 0.00 -19.05
C ALA A 629 -13.59 -1.15 -19.98
N GLY A 630 -13.70 -2.41 -19.50
CA GLY A 630 -13.33 -3.60 -20.27
C GLY A 630 -14.42 -4.13 -21.21
N ARG A 631 -15.51 -3.38 -21.46
CA ARG A 631 -16.59 -3.81 -22.36
C ARG A 631 -16.12 -3.96 -23.82
N GLU A 632 -15.29 -3.05 -24.27
CA GLU A 632 -14.74 -3.04 -25.64
C GLU A 632 -13.72 -4.17 -25.82
N ASN A 633 -12.89 -4.42 -24.83
CA ASN A 633 -11.85 -5.47 -24.86
C ASN A 633 -12.41 -6.90 -24.81
N VAL A 634 -13.62 -7.10 -24.28
CA VAL A 634 -14.28 -8.41 -24.29
C VAL A 634 -14.65 -8.84 -25.72
N ALA A 635 -14.98 -7.90 -26.60
CA ALA A 635 -15.23 -8.17 -27.99
C ALA A 635 -13.94 -8.62 -28.71
N GLU A 636 -12.82 -7.92 -28.48
CA GLU A 636 -11.52 -8.28 -29.06
C GLU A 636 -10.99 -9.63 -28.58
N ASP A 637 -11.13 -9.95 -27.28
CA ASP A 637 -10.73 -11.26 -26.73
C ASP A 637 -11.54 -12.43 -27.30
N LEU A 638 -12.82 -12.23 -27.62
CA LEU A 638 -13.65 -13.25 -28.27
C LEU A 638 -13.24 -13.48 -29.71
N PHE A 639 -12.79 -12.44 -30.43
CA PHE A 639 -12.25 -12.55 -31.77
C PHE A 639 -10.84 -13.18 -31.79
N ALA A 640 -9.97 -12.81 -30.86
CA ALA A 640 -8.61 -13.34 -30.74
C ALA A 640 -8.58 -14.85 -30.40
N ASN A 641 -9.62 -15.37 -29.73
CA ASN A 641 -9.71 -16.78 -29.35
C ASN A 641 -10.50 -17.65 -30.35
N GLY A 642 -10.86 -17.13 -31.53
CA GLY A 642 -11.51 -17.92 -32.59
C GLY A 642 -12.92 -18.42 -32.26
N LEU A 643 -13.61 -17.79 -31.29
CA LEU A 643 -14.94 -18.20 -30.83
C LEU A 643 -16.10 -17.59 -31.63
N ILE A 644 -15.79 -16.69 -32.59
CA ILE A 644 -16.74 -16.14 -33.54
C ILE A 644 -16.08 -16.14 -34.93
N GLU A 645 -16.57 -17.01 -35.83
CA GLU A 645 -16.20 -16.95 -37.26
C GLU A 645 -16.89 -15.75 -37.89
N THR A 646 -16.13 -14.81 -38.40
CA THR A 646 -16.65 -13.72 -39.22
C THR A 646 -16.94 -14.23 -40.62
N GLU A 647 -18.19 -14.57 -40.92
CA GLU A 647 -18.67 -14.60 -42.31
C GLU A 647 -18.85 -13.17 -42.85
N VAL A 648 -17.79 -12.60 -43.35
CA VAL A 648 -17.90 -11.55 -44.37
C VAL A 648 -16.82 -11.81 -45.40
N ARG A 649 -17.22 -12.45 -46.51
CA ARG A 649 -16.42 -12.46 -47.74
C ARG A 649 -16.62 -11.11 -48.45
N PRO A 650 -15.57 -10.36 -48.74
CA PRO A 650 -15.61 -9.40 -49.84
C PRO A 650 -15.33 -10.15 -51.15
N SER A 651 -16.18 -9.95 -52.11
CA SER A 651 -16.01 -10.36 -53.50
C SER A 651 -14.77 -9.69 -54.07
N GLU A 652 -13.82 -10.48 -54.55
CA GLU A 652 -12.70 -10.02 -55.39
C GLU A 652 -13.20 -9.70 -56.82
N PRO A 653 -12.63 -8.68 -57.49
CA PRO A 653 -12.58 -8.62 -58.94
C PRO A 653 -11.27 -9.23 -59.44
N ALA A 654 -11.41 -10.13 -60.40
CA ALA A 654 -10.33 -10.75 -61.16
C ALA A 654 -9.54 -9.73 -61.99
N GLN A 655 -8.22 -9.86 -62.04
CA GLN A 655 -7.35 -9.50 -63.20
C GLN A 655 -5.95 -10.08 -62.96
N SER A 656 -5.59 -10.97 -63.81
CA SER A 656 -4.76 -11.00 -65.04
C SER A 656 -3.28 -11.33 -64.76
N SER A 657 -2.93 -12.47 -65.29
CA SER A 657 -1.66 -13.12 -65.56
C SER A 657 -0.54 -12.23 -66.16
N GLY A 658 0.69 -12.48 -65.74
CA GLY A 658 1.92 -12.09 -66.42
C GLY A 658 3.17 -12.62 -65.71
N PRO A 659 4.27 -12.99 -66.33
CA PRO A 659 4.98 -14.23 -66.11
C PRO A 659 6.23 -14.09 -65.21
N GLU A 660 6.66 -15.23 -64.66
CA GLU A 660 7.98 -15.47 -63.99
C GLU A 660 9.19 -14.99 -64.84
N PRO A 661 10.27 -14.66 -64.18
CA PRO A 661 11.58 -15.08 -64.69
C PRO A 661 12.42 -15.88 -63.68
N GLN A 662 13.07 -16.79 -64.29
CA GLN A 662 13.96 -17.87 -63.88
C GLN A 662 15.09 -17.49 -62.88
N ARG A 663 15.39 -18.50 -62.07
CA ARG A 663 16.65 -18.65 -61.31
C ARG A 663 17.86 -18.55 -62.21
N THR A 664 18.92 -17.86 -61.76
CA THR A 664 20.30 -18.28 -62.03
C THR A 664 21.11 -18.25 -60.72
N ALA A 665 21.73 -19.36 -60.46
CA ALA A 665 22.75 -19.59 -59.46
C ALA A 665 24.12 -19.11 -59.98
N GLN A 666 24.97 -18.70 -59.06
CA GLN A 666 26.47 -18.73 -59.01
C GLN A 666 26.91 -17.64 -58.06
N GLY A 667 27.59 -17.86 -56.95
CA GLY A 667 28.83 -18.61 -56.80
C GLY A 667 29.97 -17.63 -56.53
N SER A 668 30.34 -17.46 -55.29
CA SER A 668 31.65 -17.36 -54.66
C SER A 668 31.57 -16.78 -53.27
#